data_3c49be0dda6fcaf8b0b56a8284d99716
#
_entry.id   3c49be0dda6fcaf8b0b56a8284d99716
#
_cell.length_a   1.000
_cell.length_b   1.000
_cell.length_c   1.000
_cell.angle_alpha   90.00
_cell.angle_beta   90.00
_cell.angle_gamma   90.00
#
_symmetry.space_group_name_H-M   'P 1'
#
loop_
_entity.id
_entity.type
_entity.pdbx_description
1 polymer ?
#
loop_
_entity_poly.entity_id
_entity_poly.type
_entity_poly.pdbx_seq_one_letter_code
_entity_poly.pdbx_strand_id
1 'polypeptide(L)'
;MKRSNKIFLSTVLLLLGIAASAAAQQYNCVRPGQRWLDTKGNPIHAHAPQIFVKDGVYYWYGENKEHTTMGSNVWTWGIRAYRSHDFYNWEDMGLIIEPDTVNPLSPLHYSQTLDRPHILYNKVTDKWVCWIKSMDTDGFFVILQADRFEGPYRVVKSLKPEGFGVGDFDMWVDELTGRGYVWFERPHWEMICAELTDDYLGTNGHYSEHFIGLRPPYTREAPSHFTRHGRHYMFTSGTTGYVPNPSQVCVFDDLHGDYTDLGSPHVGDQWHDSFSSQIAAVVKIPGRNLYVALADRWLPQMANSDISMRTVKAYEGRYKEHKPFDRDFTTPGVKDKTAMKRGKWDTTQDARYVFLPVTFSADGKPTIEWRDEWRLEDYDIPTRQDVGPQAMPPDIAPIEAPFPMPQLRRPAIKGKKMVVKMDKKGMSTRAIQQAIDRTSKQGGGTVVIPAGRWQTGRIELRSNVELQLSEGCELHFSGQIKDYLPVVFTRDEGIEINSLGAFIYANGAENIALTGRGRIVGPSTDCEIYQNNKEKAVNIETIVRPETPVAERIFDGQQDQGEVFLPKSVAPINCKNVLIEGITIDQGLYWNVVPQYCDGVIIRGVTVNSFGHGRTDGIDVESSRNVLIEYCSLDCQDDCYTMKSGRGKDGLRVRRPTENVVVRHCLALRGAGGIVCGTEVAGGIRNIYCHNCVFDGTDQAVRVKTLRTRGGGIENLVVERIRASVKD
;
A
#
# COMPACT_ATOMS: atom_id res chain seq x y z
N MET A 1 -51.68 68.29 -6.78
CA MET A 1 -50.51 67.79 -6.07
C MET A 1 -50.70 66.32 -5.72
N LYS A 2 -50.47 65.36 -6.62
CA LYS A 2 -50.38 63.90 -6.39
C LYS A 2 -49.93 63.23 -7.67
N ARG A 3 -48.65 63.42 -8.07
CA ARG A 3 -48.02 62.66 -9.18
C ARG A 3 -46.49 62.88 -9.13
N SER A 4 -45.83 62.55 -8.05
CA SER A 4 -44.37 62.65 -8.01
C SER A 4 -43.63 61.56 -7.17
N ASN A 5 -44.34 60.61 -6.56
CA ASN A 5 -43.69 59.66 -5.67
C ASN A 5 -43.66 58.21 -6.17
N LYS A 6 -43.93 57.93 -7.44
CA LYS A 6 -43.85 56.55 -7.99
C LYS A 6 -42.63 56.29 -8.89
N ILE A 7 -41.84 57.30 -9.24
CA ILE A 7 -40.68 57.09 -10.13
C ILE A 7 -39.38 56.90 -9.31
N PHE A 8 -39.35 57.36 -8.06
CA PHE A 8 -38.13 57.22 -7.23
C PHE A 8 -37.97 55.85 -6.55
N LEU A 9 -39.03 55.05 -6.49
CA LEU A 9 -38.96 53.70 -5.85
C LEU A 9 -38.59 52.58 -6.86
N SER A 10 -38.75 52.80 -8.17
CA SER A 10 -38.36 51.81 -9.20
C SER A 10 -36.90 51.89 -9.59
N THR A 11 -36.22 53.00 -9.34
CA THR A 11 -34.78 53.14 -9.70
C THR A 11 -33.85 52.68 -8.56
N VAL A 12 -34.31 52.62 -7.32
CA VAL A 12 -33.55 52.10 -6.19
C VAL A 12 -33.64 50.57 -6.10
N LEU A 13 -34.69 49.93 -6.64
CA LEU A 13 -34.82 48.48 -6.71
C LEU A 13 -34.06 47.86 -7.92
N LEU A 14 -33.63 48.65 -8.91
CA LEU A 14 -32.85 48.18 -10.05
C LEU A 14 -31.33 48.27 -9.85
N LEU A 15 -30.87 48.91 -8.78
CA LEU A 15 -29.44 49.04 -8.39
C LEU A 15 -29.02 48.12 -7.23
N LEU A 16 -29.93 47.37 -6.66
CA LEU A 16 -29.65 46.35 -5.64
C LEU A 16 -29.67 44.92 -6.21
N GLY A 17 -29.78 44.74 -7.54
CA GLY A 17 -29.91 43.46 -8.20
C GLY A 17 -28.67 42.96 -8.93
N ILE A 18 -27.50 43.62 -8.80
CA ILE A 18 -26.27 43.15 -9.51
C ILE A 18 -25.10 43.20 -8.52
N ALA A 19 -25.20 42.43 -7.49
CA ALA A 19 -24.08 41.89 -6.74
C ALA A 19 -24.46 40.46 -6.28
N ALA A 20 -24.95 39.67 -7.19
CA ALA A 20 -24.79 38.22 -7.05
C ALA A 20 -23.29 37.99 -7.29
N SER A 21 -22.52 37.96 -6.21
CA SER A 21 -21.21 37.33 -6.25
C SER A 21 -21.46 35.94 -6.89
N ALA A 22 -20.92 35.72 -8.09
CA ALA A 22 -20.87 34.39 -8.63
C ALA A 22 -20.21 33.54 -7.52
N ALA A 23 -21.02 32.70 -6.86
CA ALA A 23 -20.48 31.74 -5.90
C ALA A 23 -19.44 30.94 -6.70
N ALA A 24 -18.20 30.96 -6.25
CA ALA A 24 -17.13 30.21 -6.91
C ALA A 24 -17.62 28.78 -7.08
N GLN A 25 -17.47 28.24 -8.27
CA GLN A 25 -17.91 26.89 -8.57
C GLN A 25 -17.14 25.94 -7.66
N GLN A 26 -17.83 25.23 -6.79
CA GLN A 26 -17.21 24.25 -5.90
C GLN A 26 -17.24 22.87 -6.60
N TYR A 27 -16.05 22.29 -6.78
CA TYR A 27 -15.90 20.96 -7.35
C TYR A 27 -15.94 19.90 -6.23
N ASN A 28 -16.49 18.73 -6.55
CA ASN A 28 -16.51 17.56 -5.68
C ASN A 28 -16.01 16.28 -6.38
N CYS A 29 -15.44 16.44 -7.56
CA CYS A 29 -14.84 15.36 -8.35
C CYS A 29 -13.83 15.94 -9.33
N VAL A 30 -12.94 15.11 -9.83
CA VAL A 30 -12.05 15.42 -10.95
C VAL A 30 -12.77 15.11 -12.26
N ARG A 31 -12.72 16.02 -13.25
CA ARG A 31 -13.28 15.84 -14.60
C ARG A 31 -12.19 16.02 -15.64
N PRO A 32 -11.52 14.94 -16.05
CA PRO A 32 -10.39 15.01 -16.98
C PRO A 32 -10.74 15.68 -18.31
N GLY A 33 -9.83 16.52 -18.81
CA GLY A 33 -9.97 17.21 -20.07
C GLY A 33 -10.91 18.43 -20.07
N GLN A 34 -11.59 18.72 -18.98
CA GLN A 34 -12.40 19.92 -18.80
C GLN A 34 -11.55 21.10 -18.32
N ARG A 35 -12.09 22.33 -18.48
CA ARG A 35 -11.46 23.52 -17.91
C ARG A 35 -11.61 23.48 -16.39
N TRP A 36 -10.50 23.54 -15.67
CA TRP A 36 -10.49 23.59 -14.21
C TRP A 36 -10.27 25.04 -13.77
N LEU A 37 -11.13 25.52 -12.87
CA LEU A 37 -11.07 26.88 -12.35
C LEU A 37 -10.60 26.87 -10.90
N ASP A 38 -9.88 27.90 -10.51
CA ASP A 38 -9.50 28.14 -9.13
C ASP A 38 -10.72 28.57 -8.27
N THR A 39 -10.52 28.72 -6.98
CA THR A 39 -11.56 29.15 -6.02
C THR A 39 -12.08 30.57 -6.27
N LYS A 40 -11.45 31.34 -7.15
CA LYS A 40 -11.88 32.67 -7.60
C LYS A 40 -12.56 32.68 -8.97
N GLY A 41 -12.62 31.49 -9.61
CA GLY A 41 -13.23 31.34 -10.94
C GLY A 41 -12.31 31.62 -12.12
N ASN A 42 -10.99 31.72 -11.90
CA ASN A 42 -10.01 31.87 -12.97
C ASN A 42 -9.50 30.50 -13.46
N PRO A 43 -9.13 30.35 -14.74
CA PRO A 43 -8.48 29.15 -15.20
C PRO A 43 -7.19 28.84 -14.43
N ILE A 44 -6.98 27.58 -14.08
CA ILE A 44 -5.72 27.14 -13.49
C ILE A 44 -4.64 27.10 -14.58
N HIS A 45 -3.50 27.69 -14.29
CA HIS A 45 -2.31 27.72 -15.16
C HIS A 45 -1.09 27.22 -14.41
N ALA A 46 -0.99 25.90 -14.25
CA ALA A 46 0.17 25.21 -13.69
C ALA A 46 0.42 23.93 -14.52
N HIS A 47 0.87 24.13 -15.77
CA HIS A 47 1.11 23.10 -16.76
C HIS A 47 2.45 22.38 -16.53
N ALA A 48 2.66 21.23 -17.17
CA ALA A 48 3.63 20.23 -16.73
C ALA A 48 3.47 19.99 -15.21
N PRO A 49 2.25 19.59 -14.80
CA PRO A 49 1.81 19.63 -13.41
C PRO A 49 2.67 18.78 -12.50
N GLN A 50 3.03 19.36 -11.36
CA GLN A 50 3.66 18.67 -10.25
C GLN A 50 2.82 18.89 -9.00
N ILE A 51 2.54 17.81 -8.27
CA ILE A 51 1.79 17.89 -7.01
C ILE A 51 2.57 17.18 -5.92
N PHE A 52 2.73 17.84 -4.78
CA PHE A 52 3.20 17.20 -3.55
C PHE A 52 2.22 17.47 -2.40
N VAL A 53 2.33 16.68 -1.33
CA VAL A 53 1.47 16.82 -0.16
C VAL A 53 2.33 17.11 1.06
N LYS A 54 1.97 18.16 1.81
CA LYS A 54 2.63 18.50 3.06
C LYS A 54 1.57 18.88 4.10
N ASP A 55 1.65 18.28 5.27
CA ASP A 55 0.75 18.55 6.41
C ASP A 55 -0.76 18.46 6.03
N GLY A 56 -1.11 17.50 5.17
CA GLY A 56 -2.48 17.28 4.69
C GLY A 56 -2.97 18.27 3.65
N VAL A 57 -2.11 19.17 3.16
CA VAL A 57 -2.39 20.14 2.10
C VAL A 57 -1.73 19.69 0.81
N TYR A 58 -2.47 19.70 -0.29
CA TYR A 58 -1.96 19.48 -1.63
C TYR A 58 -1.41 20.78 -2.19
N TYR A 59 -0.22 20.76 -2.76
CA TYR A 59 0.42 21.86 -3.47
C TYR A 59 0.64 21.48 -4.92
N TRP A 60 0.00 22.19 -5.83
CA TRP A 60 0.14 22.01 -7.27
C TRP A 60 0.90 23.19 -7.85
N TYR A 61 2.00 22.95 -8.57
CA TYR A 61 2.75 23.97 -9.26
C TYR A 61 3.10 23.53 -10.68
N GLY A 62 3.41 24.50 -11.54
CA GLY A 62 3.76 24.25 -12.93
C GLY A 62 3.96 25.52 -13.74
N GLU A 63 4.12 25.33 -15.01
CA GLU A 63 4.30 26.40 -15.99
C GLU A 63 3.07 27.29 -16.08
N ASN A 64 3.23 28.58 -15.91
CA ASN A 64 2.13 29.53 -16.17
C ASN A 64 2.04 29.85 -17.68
N LYS A 65 0.98 29.39 -18.32
CA LYS A 65 0.71 29.61 -19.75
C LYS A 65 -0.29 30.75 -20.02
N GLU A 66 -0.59 31.60 -19.03
CA GLU A 66 -1.59 32.65 -19.11
C GLU A 66 -1.43 33.60 -20.31
N HIS A 67 -0.18 33.88 -20.70
CA HIS A 67 0.12 34.81 -21.81
C HIS A 67 0.65 34.11 -23.08
N THR A 68 0.55 32.77 -23.17
CA THR A 68 1.09 31.99 -24.27
C THR A 68 0.08 31.87 -25.41
N THR A 69 -0.14 32.96 -26.11
CA THR A 69 -1.06 33.02 -27.22
C THR A 69 -0.34 32.96 -28.58
N MET A 70 -1.08 32.66 -29.66
CA MET A 70 -0.55 32.65 -31.03
C MET A 70 0.10 33.99 -31.37
N GLY A 71 1.38 33.93 -31.78
CA GLY A 71 2.17 35.11 -32.14
C GLY A 71 2.74 35.90 -30.95
N SER A 72 2.46 35.51 -29.70
CA SER A 72 3.15 36.09 -28.55
C SER A 72 4.61 35.63 -28.49
N ASN A 73 5.46 36.44 -27.85
CA ASN A 73 6.86 36.08 -27.56
C ASN A 73 7.00 35.51 -26.18
N VAL A 74 5.90 34.98 -25.62
CA VAL A 74 5.89 34.39 -24.28
C VAL A 74 5.89 32.89 -24.40
N TRP A 75 6.87 32.21 -23.78
CA TRP A 75 6.91 30.76 -23.71
C TRP A 75 6.33 30.27 -22.37
N THR A 76 6.77 30.83 -21.26
CA THR A 76 6.26 30.56 -19.93
C THR A 76 6.31 31.86 -19.12
N TRP A 77 5.17 32.27 -18.51
CA TRP A 77 5.07 33.49 -17.71
C TRP A 77 5.33 33.18 -16.24
N GLY A 78 6.54 32.67 -15.94
CA GLY A 78 6.91 32.24 -14.60
C GLY A 78 6.27 30.91 -14.19
N ILE A 79 6.46 30.56 -12.91
CA ILE A 79 5.93 29.33 -12.33
C ILE A 79 4.85 29.72 -11.30
N ARG A 80 3.66 29.17 -11.46
CA ARG A 80 2.50 29.44 -10.61
C ARG A 80 2.21 28.25 -9.73
N ALA A 81 1.71 28.51 -8.52
CA ALA A 81 1.34 27.47 -7.57
C ALA A 81 -0.10 27.67 -7.08
N TYR A 82 -0.69 26.55 -6.67
CA TYR A 82 -2.01 26.45 -6.06
C TYR A 82 -1.94 25.51 -4.86
N ARG A 83 -2.88 25.69 -3.91
CA ARG A 83 -3.04 24.76 -2.79
C ARG A 83 -4.48 24.30 -2.65
N SER A 84 -4.67 23.09 -2.13
CA SER A 84 -5.99 22.51 -1.90
C SER A 84 -6.00 21.63 -0.66
N HIS A 85 -7.13 21.56 0.04
CA HIS A 85 -7.37 20.64 1.14
C HIS A 85 -8.17 19.39 0.71
N ASP A 86 -8.73 19.40 -0.49
CA ASP A 86 -9.64 18.36 -0.99
C ASP A 86 -9.26 17.77 -2.36
N PHE A 87 -8.19 18.31 -2.99
CA PHE A 87 -7.74 17.96 -4.34
C PHE A 87 -8.67 18.45 -5.48
N TYR A 88 -9.82 19.02 -5.16
CA TYR A 88 -10.80 19.48 -6.15
C TYR A 88 -10.81 20.99 -6.30
N ASN A 89 -10.72 21.71 -5.18
CA ASN A 89 -10.84 23.16 -5.11
C ASN A 89 -9.48 23.78 -4.79
N TRP A 90 -8.93 24.50 -5.74
CA TRP A 90 -7.56 25.01 -5.71
C TRP A 90 -7.52 26.51 -5.47
N GLU A 91 -6.88 26.92 -4.41
CA GLU A 91 -6.63 28.33 -4.10
C GLU A 91 -5.34 28.77 -4.80
N ASP A 92 -5.43 29.86 -5.57
CA ASP A 92 -4.30 30.47 -6.26
C ASP A 92 -3.34 31.13 -5.27
N MET A 93 -2.09 30.69 -5.26
CA MET A 93 -0.99 31.24 -4.46
C MET A 93 -0.18 32.30 -5.20
N GLY A 94 -0.46 32.54 -6.50
CA GLY A 94 0.30 33.42 -7.37
C GLY A 94 1.55 32.77 -7.97
N LEU A 95 2.41 33.63 -8.53
CA LEU A 95 3.70 33.19 -9.06
C LEU A 95 4.68 32.95 -7.92
N ILE A 96 5.23 31.77 -7.84
CA ILE A 96 6.32 31.43 -6.88
C ILE A 96 7.71 31.69 -7.49
N ILE A 97 7.78 31.72 -8.85
CA ILE A 97 8.94 32.19 -9.60
C ILE A 97 8.43 33.19 -10.63
N GLU A 98 8.79 34.46 -10.44
CA GLU A 98 8.42 35.53 -11.32
C GLU A 98 9.26 35.53 -12.61
N PRO A 99 8.68 35.85 -13.77
CA PRO A 99 9.46 36.07 -15.00
C PRO A 99 10.27 37.36 -14.88
N ASP A 100 11.49 37.36 -15.40
CA ASP A 100 12.19 38.60 -15.64
C ASP A 100 11.59 39.31 -16.86
N THR A 101 11.05 40.52 -16.66
CA THR A 101 10.42 41.30 -17.71
C THR A 101 11.33 42.40 -18.27
N VAL A 102 12.54 42.56 -17.71
CA VAL A 102 13.43 43.69 -18.00
C VAL A 102 14.69 43.25 -18.73
N ASN A 103 15.36 42.20 -18.25
CA ASN A 103 16.62 41.74 -18.83
C ASN A 103 16.41 40.55 -19.78
N PRO A 104 16.48 40.74 -21.09
CA PRO A 104 16.28 39.64 -22.08
C PRO A 104 17.40 38.57 -22.02
N LEU A 105 18.51 38.84 -21.36
CA LEU A 105 19.59 37.86 -21.13
C LEU A 105 19.42 37.08 -19.85
N SER A 106 18.45 37.43 -19.04
CA SER A 106 18.11 36.64 -17.84
C SER A 106 17.59 35.27 -18.23
N PRO A 107 18.06 34.19 -17.56
CA PRO A 107 17.51 32.86 -17.83
C PRO A 107 16.03 32.74 -17.45
N LEU A 108 15.47 33.68 -16.66
CA LEU A 108 14.06 33.73 -16.29
C LEU A 108 13.22 34.68 -17.14
N HIS A 109 13.80 35.28 -18.19
CA HIS A 109 13.03 36.16 -19.06
C HIS A 109 11.90 35.40 -19.76
N TYR A 110 10.68 35.97 -19.82
CA TYR A 110 9.48 35.34 -20.33
C TYR A 110 9.59 34.78 -21.75
N SER A 111 10.53 35.29 -22.56
CA SER A 111 10.82 34.81 -23.92
C SER A 111 11.80 33.61 -23.94
N GLN A 112 12.40 33.24 -22.83
CA GLN A 112 13.19 32.04 -22.74
C GLN A 112 12.28 30.79 -22.79
N THR A 113 12.79 29.72 -23.37
CA THR A 113 12.02 28.47 -23.55
C THR A 113 12.07 27.61 -22.29
N LEU A 114 11.52 28.12 -21.19
CA LEU A 114 11.52 27.44 -19.89
C LEU A 114 10.33 26.48 -19.79
N ASP A 115 10.62 25.22 -19.50
CA ASP A 115 9.64 24.15 -19.34
C ASP A 115 9.89 23.29 -18.12
N ARG A 116 8.85 22.58 -17.67
CA ARG A 116 8.86 21.48 -16.71
C ARG A 116 9.61 21.80 -15.42
N PRO A 117 9.11 22.71 -14.57
CA PRO A 117 9.73 22.97 -13.27
C PRO A 117 9.58 21.74 -12.35
N HIS A 118 10.69 21.34 -11.68
CA HIS A 118 10.68 20.35 -10.61
C HIS A 118 11.25 20.98 -9.35
N ILE A 119 10.56 20.88 -8.23
CA ILE A 119 10.95 21.47 -6.95
C ILE A 119 11.12 20.36 -5.92
N LEU A 120 12.29 20.29 -5.33
CA LEU A 120 12.66 19.34 -4.27
C LEU A 120 12.99 20.08 -2.98
N TYR A 121 12.60 19.53 -1.85
CA TYR A 121 13.05 20.00 -0.55
C TYR A 121 14.29 19.20 -0.11
N ASN A 122 15.37 19.89 0.14
CA ASN A 122 16.60 19.30 0.63
C ASN A 122 16.67 19.39 2.15
N LYS A 123 16.55 18.26 2.83
CA LYS A 123 16.55 18.16 4.30
C LYS A 123 17.91 18.51 4.93
N VAL A 124 19.02 18.35 4.19
CA VAL A 124 20.37 18.59 4.69
C VAL A 124 20.68 20.08 4.72
N THR A 125 20.30 20.79 3.66
CA THR A 125 20.55 22.24 3.53
C THR A 125 19.41 23.11 4.02
N ASP A 126 18.23 22.51 4.32
CA ASP A 126 16.98 23.20 4.67
C ASP A 126 16.57 24.21 3.57
N LYS A 127 16.65 23.77 2.31
CA LYS A 127 16.34 24.60 1.15
C LYS A 127 15.40 23.91 0.18
N TRP A 128 14.63 24.70 -0.51
CA TRP A 128 13.87 24.30 -1.69
C TRP A 128 14.71 24.56 -2.92
N VAL A 129 14.92 23.53 -3.74
CA VAL A 129 15.72 23.57 -4.95
C VAL A 129 14.80 23.32 -6.14
N CYS A 130 14.80 24.25 -7.09
CA CYS A 130 14.03 24.14 -8.32
C CYS A 130 14.94 23.95 -9.52
N TRP A 131 14.66 22.94 -10.33
CA TRP A 131 15.26 22.76 -11.65
C TRP A 131 14.21 23.10 -12.71
N ILE A 132 14.60 23.87 -13.73
CA ILE A 132 13.77 24.20 -14.87
C ILE A 132 14.57 23.96 -16.14
N LYS A 133 13.98 23.24 -17.11
CA LYS A 133 14.59 23.02 -18.40
C LYS A 133 14.53 24.30 -19.24
N SER A 134 15.62 24.67 -19.90
CA SER A 134 15.66 25.68 -20.99
C SER A 134 16.03 24.99 -22.26
N MET A 135 15.26 25.22 -23.35
CA MET A 135 15.50 24.65 -24.69
C MET A 135 16.46 25.49 -25.53
N ASP A 136 17.07 26.54 -24.97
CA ASP A 136 18.07 27.33 -25.67
C ASP A 136 19.29 26.47 -26.01
N THR A 137 19.77 26.57 -27.26
CA THR A 137 20.85 25.75 -27.83
C THR A 137 20.47 24.26 -27.93
N ASP A 138 21.09 23.39 -27.18
CA ASP A 138 20.84 21.95 -27.09
C ASP A 138 20.24 21.55 -25.74
N GLY A 139 19.68 22.53 -25.01
CA GLY A 139 19.07 22.37 -23.70
C GLY A 139 20.03 22.40 -22.53
N PHE A 140 19.61 23.04 -21.45
CA PHE A 140 20.31 23.06 -20.17
C PHE A 140 19.29 23.27 -19.02
N PHE A 141 19.69 22.97 -17.80
CA PHE A 141 18.90 23.30 -16.62
C PHE A 141 19.26 24.64 -16.03
N VAL A 142 18.26 25.38 -15.61
CA VAL A 142 18.39 26.55 -14.72
C VAL A 142 18.07 26.08 -13.30
N ILE A 143 19.03 26.23 -12.40
CA ILE A 143 18.92 25.80 -11.01
C ILE A 143 18.65 27.00 -10.13
N LEU A 144 17.57 26.93 -9.35
CA LEU A 144 17.15 27.98 -8.41
C LEU A 144 17.05 27.42 -6.99
N GLN A 145 17.15 28.30 -6.01
CA GLN A 145 17.04 27.95 -4.60
C GLN A 145 16.22 28.99 -3.84
N ALA A 146 15.46 28.53 -2.83
CA ALA A 146 14.69 29.37 -1.91
C ALA A 146 14.68 28.78 -0.50
N ASP A 147 14.36 29.64 0.50
CA ASP A 147 14.18 29.22 1.89
C ASP A 147 12.80 28.61 2.16
N ARG A 148 11.81 28.92 1.31
CA ARG A 148 10.44 28.43 1.40
C ARG A 148 9.93 28.03 0.03
N PHE A 149 8.94 27.14 -0.01
CA PHE A 149 8.30 26.71 -1.25
C PHE A 149 7.72 27.89 -2.07
N GLU A 150 7.14 28.86 -1.39
CA GLU A 150 6.55 30.04 -2.02
C GLU A 150 7.60 31.03 -2.56
N GLY A 151 8.87 30.76 -2.32
CA GLY A 151 9.98 31.63 -2.73
C GLY A 151 10.32 32.73 -1.69
N PRO A 152 11.02 33.79 -2.10
CA PRO A 152 11.52 34.03 -3.48
C PRO A 152 12.65 33.09 -3.90
N TYR A 153 12.56 32.55 -5.09
CA TYR A 153 13.64 31.75 -5.70
C TYR A 153 14.71 32.63 -6.34
N ARG A 154 15.96 32.21 -6.20
CA ARG A 154 17.11 32.89 -6.80
C ARG A 154 17.86 31.93 -7.69
N VAL A 155 18.23 32.36 -8.89
CA VAL A 155 19.07 31.58 -9.80
C VAL A 155 20.43 31.36 -9.16
N VAL A 156 20.83 30.09 -9.02
CA VAL A 156 22.15 29.68 -8.53
C VAL A 156 23.12 29.47 -9.67
N LYS A 157 22.71 28.72 -10.69
CA LYS A 157 23.55 28.42 -11.87
C LYS A 157 22.71 27.84 -13.01
N SER A 158 23.33 27.75 -14.18
CA SER A 158 22.88 26.90 -15.29
C SER A 158 23.78 25.68 -15.42
N LEU A 159 23.21 24.53 -15.81
CA LEU A 159 23.88 23.24 -15.80
C LEU A 159 23.52 22.39 -16.99
N LYS A 160 24.51 21.77 -17.63
CA LYS A 160 24.36 20.59 -18.49
C LYS A 160 24.92 19.39 -17.73
N PRO A 161 24.05 18.50 -17.22
CA PRO A 161 24.51 17.35 -16.45
C PRO A 161 25.42 16.48 -17.31
N GLU A 162 26.58 16.12 -16.80
CA GLU A 162 27.58 15.30 -17.48
C GLU A 162 27.99 15.84 -18.88
N GLY A 163 27.72 17.12 -19.15
CA GLY A 163 27.94 17.77 -20.45
C GLY A 163 26.86 17.52 -21.49
N PHE A 164 25.81 16.78 -21.18
CA PHE A 164 24.74 16.49 -22.10
C PHE A 164 23.78 17.67 -22.26
N GLY A 165 23.22 17.85 -23.45
CA GLY A 165 22.01 18.64 -23.65
C GLY A 165 20.85 17.95 -22.96
N VAL A 166 19.82 18.75 -22.56
CA VAL A 166 18.68 18.22 -21.81
C VAL A 166 17.36 18.51 -22.51
N GLY A 167 16.50 17.50 -22.54
CA GLY A 167 15.09 17.58 -22.90
C GLY A 167 14.18 17.46 -21.68
N ASP A 168 13.04 16.78 -21.86
CA ASP A 168 12.10 16.56 -20.79
C ASP A 168 12.71 15.71 -19.67
N PHE A 169 12.30 15.96 -18.44
CA PHE A 169 12.94 15.36 -17.27
C PHE A 169 11.96 15.15 -16.13
N ASP A 170 12.36 14.33 -15.19
CA ASP A 170 11.75 14.10 -13.88
C ASP A 170 12.79 13.96 -12.80
N MET A 171 12.42 14.23 -11.56
CA MET A 171 13.30 14.16 -10.40
C MET A 171 12.64 13.43 -9.25
N TRP A 172 13.43 12.65 -8.55
CA TRP A 172 12.96 11.90 -7.39
C TRP A 172 14.03 11.86 -6.28
N VAL A 173 13.58 11.81 -5.03
CA VAL A 173 14.42 11.63 -3.85
C VAL A 173 14.02 10.35 -3.15
N ASP A 174 14.98 9.49 -2.90
CA ASP A 174 14.80 8.34 -2.03
C ASP A 174 14.63 8.84 -0.57
N GLU A 175 13.45 8.69 -0.02
CA GLU A 175 13.12 9.18 1.33
C GLU A 175 13.93 8.51 2.43
N LEU A 176 14.40 7.28 2.21
CA LEU A 176 15.20 6.52 3.18
C LEU A 176 16.65 6.99 3.25
N THR A 177 17.26 7.28 2.10
CA THR A 177 18.68 7.64 2.00
C THR A 177 18.91 9.13 1.84
N GLY A 178 17.91 9.88 1.39
CA GLY A 178 18.02 11.29 1.02
C GLY A 178 18.75 11.51 -0.30
N ARG A 179 19.10 10.47 -1.04
CA ARG A 179 19.73 10.59 -2.37
C ARG A 179 18.71 11.06 -3.40
N GLY A 180 19.11 12.05 -4.19
CA GLY A 180 18.32 12.56 -5.30
C GLY A 180 18.77 11.98 -6.63
N TYR A 181 17.82 11.86 -7.56
CA TYR A 181 18.04 11.37 -8.92
C TYR A 181 17.30 12.26 -9.90
N VAL A 182 17.85 12.37 -11.11
CA VAL A 182 17.22 13.05 -12.23
C VAL A 182 17.24 12.14 -13.46
N TRP A 183 16.06 11.97 -14.09
CA TRP A 183 15.96 11.38 -15.43
C TRP A 183 15.72 12.51 -16.41
N PHE A 184 16.51 12.58 -17.46
CA PHE A 184 16.28 13.53 -18.52
C PHE A 184 16.56 12.90 -19.90
N GLU A 185 15.75 13.24 -20.88
CA GLU A 185 16.12 12.88 -22.23
C GLU A 185 17.30 13.73 -22.71
N ARG A 186 18.25 13.12 -23.35
CA ARG A 186 19.16 13.82 -24.26
C ARG A 186 18.33 14.09 -25.52
N PRO A 187 18.10 15.34 -25.93
CA PRO A 187 16.98 15.68 -26.82
C PRO A 187 16.80 14.77 -28.02
N HIS A 188 15.69 14.04 -28.05
CA HIS A 188 15.31 13.06 -29.07
C HIS A 188 16.25 11.85 -29.23
N TRP A 189 16.88 11.44 -28.09
CA TRP A 189 17.81 10.30 -28.01
C TRP A 189 17.50 9.37 -26.84
N GLU A 190 18.56 8.95 -26.15
CA GLU A 190 18.45 8.15 -24.96
C GLU A 190 17.96 8.96 -23.74
N MET A 191 17.49 8.24 -22.73
CA MET A 191 17.18 8.75 -21.41
C MET A 191 18.41 8.56 -20.49
N ILE A 192 18.82 9.62 -19.84
CA ILE A 192 19.89 9.58 -18.84
C ILE A 192 19.26 9.53 -17.46
N CYS A 193 19.72 8.61 -16.61
CA CYS A 193 19.47 8.61 -15.16
C CYS A 193 20.77 9.05 -14.48
N ALA A 194 20.77 10.14 -13.73
CA ALA A 194 21.93 10.64 -13.02
C ALA A 194 21.64 10.90 -11.54
N GLU A 195 22.63 10.63 -10.68
CA GLU A 195 22.56 10.94 -9.25
C GLU A 195 22.86 12.42 -9.00
N LEU A 196 22.09 13.04 -8.10
CA LEU A 196 22.32 14.42 -7.68
C LEU A 196 23.43 14.52 -6.64
N THR A 197 24.03 15.72 -6.55
CA THR A 197 24.86 16.11 -5.40
C THR A 197 24.03 16.18 -4.13
N ASP A 198 24.65 16.11 -2.94
CA ASP A 198 23.96 16.14 -1.64
C ASP A 198 23.13 17.42 -1.42
N ASP A 199 23.50 18.53 -2.06
CA ASP A 199 22.75 19.80 -2.01
C ASP A 199 21.67 19.94 -3.09
N TYR A 200 21.52 18.93 -3.98
CA TYR A 200 20.63 18.87 -5.16
C TYR A 200 20.90 19.99 -6.18
N LEU A 201 22.04 20.67 -6.13
CA LEU A 201 22.36 21.72 -7.06
C LEU A 201 23.06 21.23 -8.35
N GLY A 202 23.37 19.95 -8.46
CA GLY A 202 24.04 19.37 -9.62
C GLY A 202 24.02 17.84 -9.60
N THR A 203 24.78 17.24 -10.50
CA THR A 203 25.01 15.79 -10.56
C THR A 203 26.39 15.43 -10.06
N ASN A 204 26.59 14.19 -9.58
CA ASN A 204 27.83 13.75 -8.93
C ASN A 204 28.76 12.95 -9.85
N GLY A 205 28.40 12.79 -11.14
CA GLY A 205 29.16 12.02 -12.13
C GLY A 205 28.76 10.55 -12.27
N HIS A 206 27.85 10.06 -11.42
CA HIS A 206 27.29 8.71 -11.56
C HIS A 206 26.01 8.76 -12.36
N TYR A 207 26.00 8.12 -13.55
CA TYR A 207 24.84 8.08 -14.44
C TYR A 207 24.78 6.79 -15.25
N SER A 208 23.60 6.54 -15.86
CA SER A 208 23.34 5.46 -16.80
C SER A 208 22.50 5.93 -17.98
N GLU A 209 22.56 5.20 -19.08
CA GLU A 209 21.87 5.50 -20.34
C GLU A 209 20.81 4.42 -20.59
N HIS A 210 19.57 4.84 -20.93
CA HIS A 210 18.42 3.96 -21.14
C HIS A 210 17.72 4.28 -22.46
N PHE A 211 16.95 3.33 -23.01
CA PHE A 211 16.25 3.44 -24.29
C PHE A 211 17.15 3.74 -25.47
N ILE A 212 18.36 3.19 -25.46
CA ILE A 212 19.39 3.41 -26.47
C ILE A 212 18.95 2.86 -27.83
N GLY A 213 19.26 3.61 -28.91
CA GLY A 213 19.08 3.18 -30.29
C GLY A 213 17.68 3.40 -30.85
N LEU A 214 16.77 4.01 -30.09
CA LEU A 214 15.47 4.43 -30.59
C LEU A 214 15.62 5.65 -31.53
N ARG A 215 14.59 5.90 -32.35
CA ARG A 215 14.51 7.05 -33.26
C ARG A 215 13.18 7.75 -33.10
N PRO A 216 13.11 9.07 -33.33
CA PRO A 216 11.82 9.74 -33.41
C PRO A 216 10.87 9.07 -34.41
N PRO A 217 9.59 8.90 -34.07
CA PRO A 217 8.90 9.40 -32.90
C PRO A 217 8.97 8.46 -31.67
N TYR A 218 9.77 7.40 -31.70
CA TYR A 218 9.82 6.37 -30.67
C TYR A 218 10.87 6.61 -29.58
N THR A 219 11.74 7.63 -29.73
CA THR A 219 12.54 8.11 -28.61
C THR A 219 11.64 8.54 -27.47
N ARG A 220 12.14 8.40 -26.22
CA ARG A 220 11.30 8.59 -25.04
C ARG A 220 11.53 9.95 -24.42
N GLU A 221 10.44 10.70 -24.20
CA GLU A 221 10.43 11.98 -23.49
C GLU A 221 9.39 11.97 -22.36
N ALA A 222 9.26 13.05 -21.61
CA ALA A 222 8.33 13.21 -20.50
C ALA A 222 8.39 12.07 -19.47
N PRO A 223 9.59 11.72 -18.96
CA PRO A 223 9.67 10.73 -17.89
C PRO A 223 8.80 11.17 -16.71
N SER A 224 8.11 10.21 -16.09
CA SER A 224 7.26 10.45 -14.93
C SER A 224 7.40 9.24 -14.01
N HIS A 225 8.31 9.34 -13.05
CA HIS A 225 8.72 8.26 -12.17
C HIS A 225 7.80 8.15 -10.95
N PHE A 226 7.55 6.94 -10.49
CA PHE A 226 6.93 6.66 -9.21
C PHE A 226 7.33 5.29 -8.68
N THR A 227 7.14 5.07 -7.40
CA THR A 227 7.45 3.80 -6.73
C THR A 227 6.18 3.13 -6.23
N ARG A 228 6.14 1.81 -6.32
CA ARG A 228 5.09 0.99 -5.70
C ARG A 228 5.65 -0.35 -5.25
N HIS A 229 5.42 -0.72 -4.00
CA HIS A 229 5.89 -1.99 -3.41
C HIS A 229 7.40 -2.24 -3.60
N GLY A 230 8.20 -1.17 -3.45
CA GLY A 230 9.65 -1.25 -3.59
C GLY A 230 10.17 -1.34 -5.03
N ARG A 231 9.28 -1.36 -6.03
CA ARG A 231 9.64 -1.31 -7.45
C ARG A 231 9.48 0.09 -8.02
N HIS A 232 10.28 0.41 -9.00
CA HIS A 232 10.24 1.67 -9.73
C HIS A 232 9.46 1.49 -11.02
N TYR A 233 8.65 2.48 -11.34
CA TYR A 233 7.89 2.58 -12.58
C TYR A 233 8.13 3.94 -13.21
N MET A 234 8.10 4.00 -14.53
CA MET A 234 8.23 5.26 -15.26
C MET A 234 7.30 5.27 -16.45
N PHE A 235 6.43 6.27 -16.54
CA PHE A 235 5.73 6.60 -17.76
C PHE A 235 6.62 7.48 -18.66
N THR A 236 6.49 7.32 -19.96
CA THR A 236 7.17 8.14 -20.97
C THR A 236 6.27 8.34 -22.16
N SER A 237 6.49 9.39 -22.95
CA SER A 237 5.83 9.60 -24.25
C SER A 237 6.83 9.48 -25.39
N GLY A 238 6.32 9.40 -26.63
CA GLY A 238 7.14 9.52 -27.83
C GLY A 238 7.38 10.99 -28.20
N THR A 239 8.26 11.25 -29.15
CA THR A 239 8.70 12.59 -29.54
C THR A 239 7.94 13.11 -30.75
N THR A 240 6.81 13.78 -30.53
CA THR A 240 5.96 14.39 -31.56
C THR A 240 5.61 15.86 -31.28
N GLY A 241 6.39 16.51 -30.38
CA GLY A 241 6.10 17.87 -29.91
C GLY A 241 4.78 17.92 -29.14
N TYR A 242 3.98 18.97 -29.31
CA TYR A 242 2.69 19.09 -28.60
C TYR A 242 1.57 18.20 -29.15
N VAL A 243 1.78 17.50 -30.27
CA VAL A 243 0.80 16.53 -30.78
C VAL A 243 0.85 15.27 -29.88
N PRO A 244 -0.28 14.88 -29.29
CA PRO A 244 -0.28 13.73 -28.37
C PRO A 244 0.11 12.44 -29.10
N ASN A 245 0.67 11.48 -28.38
CA ASN A 245 1.16 10.22 -28.90
C ASN A 245 1.04 9.10 -27.84
N PRO A 246 1.28 7.82 -28.20
CA PRO A 246 1.20 6.73 -27.24
C PRO A 246 2.24 6.85 -26.14
N SER A 247 1.77 6.82 -24.87
CA SER A 247 2.65 6.61 -23.72
C SER A 247 3.12 5.16 -23.64
N GLN A 248 4.27 4.96 -23.02
CA GLN A 248 4.74 3.65 -22.58
C GLN A 248 5.02 3.68 -21.09
N VAL A 249 4.97 2.52 -20.44
CA VAL A 249 5.40 2.36 -19.05
C VAL A 249 6.47 1.31 -18.97
N CYS A 250 7.51 1.57 -18.23
CA CYS A 250 8.52 0.57 -17.87
C CYS A 250 8.57 0.35 -16.36
N VAL A 251 9.18 -0.77 -15.98
CA VAL A 251 9.41 -1.18 -14.58
C VAL A 251 10.85 -1.60 -14.41
N PHE A 252 11.44 -1.27 -13.25
CA PHE A 252 12.82 -1.61 -12.90
C PHE A 252 12.98 -1.71 -11.39
N ASP A 253 13.96 -2.47 -10.93
CA ASP A 253 14.28 -2.67 -9.51
C ASP A 253 15.56 -1.93 -9.11
N ASP A 254 16.41 -1.59 -10.09
CA ASP A 254 17.62 -0.79 -9.94
C ASP A 254 17.54 0.44 -10.86
N LEU A 255 17.83 1.63 -10.32
CA LEU A 255 17.74 2.90 -11.03
C LEU A 255 18.70 2.99 -12.22
N HIS A 256 19.84 2.32 -12.10
CA HIS A 256 20.89 2.26 -13.14
C HIS A 256 20.88 0.92 -13.91
N GLY A 257 19.95 0.02 -13.59
CA GLY A 257 19.79 -1.28 -14.21
C GLY A 257 18.94 -1.26 -15.49
N ASP A 258 18.47 -2.44 -15.89
CA ASP A 258 17.65 -2.62 -17.08
C ASP A 258 16.19 -2.18 -16.84
N TYR A 259 15.62 -1.41 -17.76
CA TYR A 259 14.23 -0.99 -17.76
C TYR A 259 13.39 -1.91 -18.64
N THR A 260 12.47 -2.65 -18.03
CA THR A 260 11.56 -3.55 -18.76
C THR A 260 10.34 -2.80 -19.26
N ASP A 261 10.14 -2.76 -20.58
CA ASP A 261 8.97 -2.15 -21.22
C ASP A 261 7.73 -3.02 -21.01
N LEU A 262 6.68 -2.44 -20.46
CA LEU A 262 5.36 -3.06 -20.25
C LEU A 262 4.33 -2.61 -21.32
N GLY A 263 4.73 -1.78 -22.28
CA GLY A 263 3.90 -1.23 -23.34
C GLY A 263 2.98 -0.07 -22.89
N SER A 264 1.91 0.19 -23.64
CA SER A 264 0.99 1.29 -23.31
C SER A 264 0.22 1.02 -22.02
N PRO A 265 0.14 2.01 -21.11
CA PRO A 265 -0.70 1.91 -19.91
C PRO A 265 -2.17 2.22 -20.18
N HIS A 266 -2.53 2.90 -21.29
CA HIS A 266 -3.87 3.39 -21.57
C HIS A 266 -4.76 2.29 -22.15
N VAL A 267 -5.79 1.91 -21.39
CA VAL A 267 -6.75 0.86 -21.76
C VAL A 267 -7.95 1.49 -22.48
N GLY A 268 -8.29 0.96 -23.66
CA GLY A 268 -9.39 1.48 -24.46
C GLY A 268 -9.12 2.82 -25.16
N ASP A 269 -7.86 3.22 -25.28
CA ASP A 269 -7.43 4.40 -26.00
C ASP A 269 -7.56 4.17 -27.52
N GLN A 270 -8.70 4.55 -28.08
CA GLN A 270 -9.07 4.35 -29.47
C GLN A 270 -8.11 5.07 -30.45
N TRP A 271 -7.58 6.21 -30.05
CA TRP A 271 -6.76 7.06 -30.90
C TRP A 271 -5.26 6.81 -30.75
N HIS A 272 -4.87 5.92 -29.84
CA HIS A 272 -3.47 5.65 -29.50
C HIS A 272 -2.68 6.94 -29.26
N ASP A 273 -3.24 7.81 -28.43
CA ASP A 273 -2.71 9.16 -28.16
C ASP A 273 -2.72 9.51 -26.66
N SER A 274 -2.82 8.48 -25.81
CA SER A 274 -2.85 8.64 -24.34
C SER A 274 -4.03 9.49 -23.89
N PHE A 275 -5.21 9.24 -24.47
CA PHE A 275 -6.42 10.06 -24.29
C PHE A 275 -6.19 11.53 -24.64
N SER A 276 -5.44 11.78 -25.69
CA SER A 276 -5.04 13.11 -26.20
C SER A 276 -4.29 13.93 -25.15
N SER A 277 -3.36 13.29 -24.41
CA SER A 277 -2.60 13.94 -23.34
C SER A 277 -1.17 13.41 -23.22
N GLN A 278 -0.35 14.11 -22.44
CA GLN A 278 1.01 13.72 -22.08
C GLN A 278 1.15 13.75 -20.55
N ILE A 279 1.54 12.64 -19.95
CA ILE A 279 1.80 12.54 -18.50
C ILE A 279 3.06 13.35 -18.18
N ALA A 280 2.98 14.17 -17.13
CA ALA A 280 4.08 15.00 -16.63
C ALA A 280 4.60 14.53 -15.27
N ALA A 281 3.76 13.90 -14.45
CA ALA A 281 4.12 13.37 -13.15
C ALA A 281 3.11 12.33 -12.67
N VAL A 282 3.46 11.62 -11.60
CA VAL A 282 2.55 10.74 -10.87
C VAL A 282 2.58 11.11 -9.39
N VAL A 283 1.42 11.37 -8.80
CA VAL A 283 1.31 11.64 -7.37
C VAL A 283 0.64 10.48 -6.63
N LYS A 284 1.26 10.03 -5.55
CA LYS A 284 0.62 9.11 -4.58
C LYS A 284 -0.24 9.94 -3.63
N ILE A 285 -1.52 9.60 -3.51
CA ILE A 285 -2.43 10.26 -2.57
C ILE A 285 -2.27 9.62 -1.18
N PRO A 286 -1.85 10.37 -0.16
CA PRO A 286 -1.69 9.84 1.19
C PRO A 286 -3.01 9.30 1.76
N GLY A 287 -2.92 8.21 2.52
CA GLY A 287 -4.08 7.60 3.16
C GLY A 287 -5.05 6.88 2.20
N ARG A 288 -4.73 6.80 0.89
CA ARG A 288 -5.56 6.12 -0.10
C ARG A 288 -4.74 5.15 -0.96
N ASN A 289 -5.37 4.11 -1.47
CA ASN A 289 -4.74 3.23 -2.46
C ASN A 289 -4.86 3.83 -3.87
N LEU A 290 -4.31 5.04 -4.04
CA LEU A 290 -4.49 5.85 -5.24
C LEU A 290 -3.18 6.49 -5.68
N TYR A 291 -2.81 6.23 -6.92
CA TYR A 291 -1.84 7.01 -7.68
C TYR A 291 -2.61 7.78 -8.76
N VAL A 292 -2.25 9.01 -9.02
CA VAL A 292 -2.87 9.84 -10.05
C VAL A 292 -1.80 10.22 -11.08
N ALA A 293 -2.03 9.85 -12.33
CA ALA A 293 -1.25 10.35 -13.46
C ALA A 293 -1.70 11.80 -13.76
N LEU A 294 -0.77 12.72 -13.65
CA LEU A 294 -0.97 14.13 -13.89
C LEU A 294 -0.56 14.44 -15.35
N ALA A 295 -1.52 14.67 -16.21
CA ALA A 295 -1.23 14.86 -17.63
C ALA A 295 -1.80 16.18 -18.16
N ASP A 296 -1.12 16.75 -19.17
CA ASP A 296 -1.58 17.88 -19.95
C ASP A 296 -2.19 17.43 -21.28
N ARG A 297 -3.34 18.00 -21.63
CA ARG A 297 -3.87 18.06 -22.99
C ARG A 297 -3.50 19.41 -23.58
N TRP A 298 -2.31 19.46 -24.17
CA TRP A 298 -1.73 20.71 -24.69
C TRP A 298 -2.59 21.36 -25.74
N LEU A 299 -3.17 20.57 -26.64
CA LEU A 299 -3.95 21.02 -27.80
C LEU A 299 -5.37 20.43 -27.74
N PRO A 300 -6.28 20.97 -26.93
CA PRO A 300 -7.63 20.43 -26.74
C PRO A 300 -8.43 20.33 -28.06
N GLN A 301 -8.16 21.20 -29.02
CA GLN A 301 -8.80 21.21 -30.32
C GLN A 301 -8.40 20.01 -31.21
N MET A 302 -7.36 19.29 -30.87
CA MET A 302 -6.90 18.09 -31.58
C MET A 302 -7.36 16.78 -30.90
N ALA A 303 -8.05 16.89 -29.78
CA ALA A 303 -8.52 15.72 -29.04
C ALA A 303 -9.54 14.90 -29.85
N ASN A 304 -9.53 13.59 -29.64
CA ASN A 304 -10.44 12.63 -30.25
C ASN A 304 -10.37 12.67 -31.81
N SER A 305 -9.16 12.74 -32.36
CA SER A 305 -8.91 12.75 -33.79
C SER A 305 -7.74 11.84 -34.17
N ASP A 306 -7.63 11.53 -35.48
CA ASP A 306 -6.54 10.70 -36.01
C ASP A 306 -5.21 11.44 -36.19
N ILE A 307 -5.12 12.69 -35.69
CA ILE A 307 -3.94 13.54 -35.89
C ILE A 307 -2.68 12.94 -35.29
N SER A 308 -2.80 12.30 -34.16
CA SER A 308 -1.71 11.57 -33.51
C SER A 308 -1.13 10.51 -34.43
N MET A 309 -1.95 9.59 -34.91
CA MET A 309 -1.53 8.50 -35.81
C MET A 309 -0.92 9.03 -37.11
N ARG A 310 -1.49 10.10 -37.70
CA ARG A 310 -0.94 10.73 -38.89
C ARG A 310 0.41 11.38 -38.63
N THR A 311 0.58 12.01 -37.48
CA THR A 311 1.84 12.66 -37.09
C THR A 311 2.92 11.61 -36.85
N VAL A 312 2.63 10.55 -36.09
CA VAL A 312 3.56 9.41 -35.86
C VAL A 312 4.03 8.86 -37.22
N LYS A 313 3.12 8.56 -38.12
CA LYS A 313 3.44 8.05 -39.46
C LYS A 313 4.30 9.03 -40.31
N ALA A 314 4.04 10.32 -40.19
CA ALA A 314 4.83 11.35 -40.87
C ALA A 314 6.27 11.42 -40.33
N TYR A 315 6.44 11.30 -39.01
CA TYR A 315 7.74 11.23 -38.34
C TYR A 315 8.50 9.94 -38.71
N GLU A 316 7.83 8.80 -38.73
CA GLU A 316 8.44 7.54 -39.23
C GLU A 316 9.02 7.69 -40.62
N GLY A 317 8.25 8.30 -41.53
CA GLY A 317 8.71 8.60 -42.90
C GLY A 317 9.91 9.55 -42.92
N ARG A 318 9.88 10.60 -42.13
CA ARG A 318 10.93 11.63 -42.04
C ARG A 318 12.25 11.07 -41.50
N TYR A 319 12.21 10.20 -40.50
CA TYR A 319 13.39 9.69 -39.84
C TYR A 319 13.82 8.29 -40.30
N LYS A 320 13.16 7.74 -41.33
CA LYS A 320 13.43 6.39 -41.87
C LYS A 320 14.89 6.19 -42.29
N GLU A 321 15.52 7.19 -42.86
CA GLU A 321 16.89 7.13 -43.40
C GLU A 321 17.94 7.67 -42.46
N HIS A 322 17.54 8.19 -41.27
CA HIS A 322 18.50 8.66 -40.29
C HIS A 322 19.24 7.47 -39.69
N LYS A 323 20.57 7.48 -39.80
CA LYS A 323 21.41 6.48 -39.12
C LYS A 323 21.23 6.58 -37.62
N PRO A 324 21.37 5.47 -36.88
CA PRO A 324 21.48 5.54 -35.43
C PRO A 324 22.57 6.55 -35.12
N PHE A 325 22.31 7.40 -34.18
CA PHE A 325 23.19 8.50 -33.84
C PHE A 325 24.56 8.00 -33.38
N ASP A 326 25.58 8.69 -33.83
CA ASP A 326 26.91 8.57 -33.25
C ASP A 326 26.92 9.34 -31.93
N ARG A 327 27.58 8.81 -30.89
CA ARG A 327 27.69 9.44 -29.56
C ARG A 327 28.25 10.88 -29.61
N ASP A 328 28.96 11.22 -30.68
CA ASP A 328 29.52 12.56 -30.91
C ASP A 328 28.56 13.54 -31.61
N PHE A 329 27.34 13.14 -31.86
CA PHE A 329 26.39 14.02 -32.50
C PHE A 329 25.85 15.05 -31.49
N THR A 330 26.35 16.27 -31.58
CA THR A 330 25.64 17.42 -31.04
C THR A 330 24.39 17.65 -31.88
N THR A 331 23.23 17.64 -31.27
CA THR A 331 21.97 18.07 -31.93
C THR A 331 22.31 19.34 -32.70
N PRO A 332 22.05 19.44 -34.01
CA PRO A 332 22.28 20.68 -34.70
C PRO A 332 21.53 21.75 -33.95
N GLY A 333 22.27 22.62 -33.27
CA GLY A 333 21.68 23.66 -32.45
C GLY A 333 20.61 24.33 -33.28
N VAL A 334 19.46 24.64 -32.69
CA VAL A 334 18.49 25.53 -33.32
C VAL A 334 19.25 26.84 -33.56
N LYS A 335 19.89 26.93 -34.72
CA LYS A 335 20.78 28.04 -35.10
C LYS A 335 20.03 29.35 -35.28
N ASP A 336 18.69 29.29 -35.23
CA ASP A 336 17.86 30.43 -35.48
C ASP A 336 16.74 30.55 -34.44
N LYS A 337 16.91 31.44 -33.48
CA LYS A 337 15.85 31.83 -32.53
C LYS A 337 14.57 32.32 -33.24
N THR A 338 14.69 32.70 -34.53
CA THR A 338 13.54 33.09 -35.37
C THR A 338 12.79 31.88 -35.93
N ALA A 339 13.43 30.70 -36.00
CA ALA A 339 12.79 29.47 -36.46
C ALA A 339 11.81 28.86 -35.44
N MET A 340 11.95 29.19 -34.14
CA MET A 340 10.96 28.88 -33.12
C MET A 340 9.78 29.86 -33.09
N LYS A 341 9.48 30.56 -34.17
CA LYS A 341 8.18 31.21 -34.29
C LYS A 341 7.10 30.17 -34.20
N ARG A 342 6.35 30.26 -33.06
CA ARG A 342 5.22 29.39 -32.78
C ARG A 342 4.33 29.23 -34.00
N GLY A 343 4.11 27.99 -34.41
CA GLY A 343 3.21 27.66 -35.47
C GLY A 343 1.77 28.03 -35.11
N LYS A 344 0.84 27.89 -36.04
CA LYS A 344 -0.60 28.21 -35.85
C LYS A 344 -1.28 27.47 -34.68
N TRP A 345 -0.62 26.50 -34.09
CA TRP A 345 -1.13 25.56 -33.05
C TRP A 345 -0.53 25.77 -31.67
N ASP A 346 0.46 26.64 -31.50
CA ASP A 346 1.19 26.79 -30.25
C ASP A 346 0.48 27.67 -29.20
N THR A 347 -0.85 27.66 -29.20
CA THR A 347 -1.65 28.38 -28.21
C THR A 347 -1.89 27.47 -27.01
N THR A 348 -0.87 27.29 -26.19
CA THR A 348 -0.94 26.42 -25.00
C THR A 348 -1.68 27.06 -23.82
N GLN A 349 -2.10 28.33 -23.92
CA GLN A 349 -2.98 28.99 -22.96
C GLN A 349 -4.30 28.25 -22.74
N ASP A 350 -4.80 27.54 -23.74
CA ASP A 350 -6.05 26.78 -23.66
C ASP A 350 -5.88 25.32 -23.28
N ALA A 351 -4.67 24.90 -22.93
CA ALA A 351 -4.39 23.54 -22.46
C ALA A 351 -5.32 23.10 -21.30
N ARG A 352 -5.54 21.80 -21.18
CA ARG A 352 -6.40 21.18 -20.16
C ARG A 352 -5.65 20.11 -19.43
N TYR A 353 -6.16 19.74 -18.27
CA TYR A 353 -5.59 18.68 -17.44
C TYR A 353 -6.35 17.38 -17.61
N VAL A 354 -5.63 16.29 -17.76
CA VAL A 354 -6.16 14.93 -17.80
C VAL A 354 -5.57 14.17 -16.62
N PHE A 355 -6.16 14.36 -15.44
CA PHE A 355 -5.76 13.68 -14.23
C PHE A 355 -6.59 12.41 -14.08
N LEU A 356 -5.94 11.25 -14.16
CA LEU A 356 -6.58 9.95 -14.15
C LEU A 356 -5.96 9.03 -13.09
N PRO A 357 -6.78 8.20 -12.43
CA PRO A 357 -6.28 7.18 -11.53
C PRO A 357 -5.42 6.15 -12.26
N VAL A 358 -4.31 5.78 -11.65
CA VAL A 358 -3.50 4.63 -12.07
C VAL A 358 -3.94 3.42 -11.28
N THR A 359 -4.45 2.42 -11.98
CA THR A 359 -4.78 1.11 -11.43
C THR A 359 -3.70 0.10 -11.80
N PHE A 360 -3.74 -1.09 -11.21
CA PHE A 360 -2.71 -2.11 -11.43
C PHE A 360 -3.39 -3.44 -11.69
N SER A 361 -2.99 -4.11 -12.75
CA SER A 361 -3.40 -5.50 -13.04
C SER A 361 -2.81 -6.47 -12.02
N ALA A 362 -3.28 -7.71 -12.03
CA ALA A 362 -2.84 -8.74 -11.07
C ALA A 362 -1.34 -9.06 -11.15
N ASP A 363 -0.72 -8.87 -12.30
CA ASP A 363 0.73 -9.00 -12.54
C ASP A 363 1.53 -7.73 -12.21
N GLY A 364 0.86 -6.69 -11.68
CA GLY A 364 1.48 -5.44 -11.25
C GLY A 364 1.71 -4.41 -12.34
N LYS A 365 1.21 -4.62 -13.56
CA LYS A 365 1.31 -3.64 -14.65
C LYS A 365 0.41 -2.43 -14.35
N PRO A 366 0.92 -1.18 -14.40
CA PRO A 366 0.10 0.02 -14.30
C PRO A 366 -0.84 0.16 -15.49
N THR A 367 -2.09 0.51 -15.23
CA THR A 367 -3.11 0.76 -16.25
C THR A 367 -3.86 2.06 -15.96
N ILE A 368 -4.27 2.75 -17.01
CA ILE A 368 -5.02 4.00 -16.96
C ILE A 368 -6.24 3.84 -17.87
N GLU A 369 -7.43 3.96 -17.27
CA GLU A 369 -8.70 3.94 -18.00
C GLU A 369 -9.31 5.34 -18.02
N TRP A 370 -9.98 5.70 -19.13
CA TRP A 370 -10.72 6.95 -19.19
C TRP A 370 -11.90 6.93 -18.21
N ARG A 371 -12.05 8.05 -17.50
CA ARG A 371 -13.21 8.32 -16.62
C ARG A 371 -13.69 9.73 -16.87
N ASP A 372 -14.98 9.91 -17.13
CA ASP A 372 -15.58 11.23 -17.33
C ASP A 372 -15.54 12.07 -16.04
N GLU A 373 -15.66 11.38 -14.90
CA GLU A 373 -15.43 11.93 -13.55
C GLU A 373 -14.97 10.81 -12.57
N TRP A 374 -14.25 11.21 -11.56
CA TRP A 374 -13.86 10.31 -10.45
C TRP A 374 -13.60 11.10 -9.17
N ARG A 375 -13.60 10.40 -8.01
CA ARG A 375 -13.44 11.01 -6.69
C ARG A 375 -12.35 10.31 -5.90
N LEU A 376 -11.71 11.04 -4.98
CA LEU A 376 -10.72 10.47 -4.05
C LEU A 376 -11.35 9.40 -3.15
N GLU A 377 -12.60 9.61 -2.75
CA GLU A 377 -13.36 8.74 -1.84
C GLU A 377 -13.59 7.34 -2.44
N ASP A 378 -13.58 7.22 -3.77
CA ASP A 378 -13.68 5.92 -4.47
C ASP A 378 -12.47 5.00 -4.17
N TYR A 379 -11.41 5.56 -3.57
CA TYR A 379 -10.13 4.90 -3.27
C TYR A 379 -9.79 4.92 -1.77
N ASP A 380 -10.76 5.20 -0.92
CA ASP A 380 -10.56 5.18 0.52
C ASP A 380 -10.19 3.78 1.01
N ILE A 381 -9.25 3.74 1.96
CA ILE A 381 -8.93 2.50 2.65
C ILE A 381 -10.11 2.17 3.59
N PRO A 382 -10.52 0.89 3.68
CA PRO A 382 -11.60 0.49 4.57
C PRO A 382 -11.42 1.02 5.99
N THR A 383 -12.51 1.49 6.59
CA THR A 383 -12.52 1.93 7.98
C THR A 383 -12.85 0.78 8.92
N ARG A 384 -12.77 1.02 10.23
CA ARG A 384 -13.18 0.04 11.24
C ARG A 384 -14.63 -0.42 11.08
N GLN A 385 -15.54 0.44 10.58
CA GLN A 385 -16.94 0.07 10.33
C GLN A 385 -17.10 -0.87 9.11
N ASP A 386 -16.15 -0.85 8.18
CA ASP A 386 -16.17 -1.67 6.96
C ASP A 386 -15.69 -3.11 7.21
N VAL A 387 -15.05 -3.35 8.36
CA VAL A 387 -14.54 -4.66 8.78
C VAL A 387 -15.01 -4.97 10.19
N GLY A 388 -15.26 -6.21 10.47
CA GLY A 388 -15.67 -6.66 11.81
C GLY A 388 -16.64 -7.82 11.78
N PRO A 389 -16.87 -8.48 12.91
CA PRO A 389 -17.70 -9.69 12.97
C PRO A 389 -19.14 -9.48 12.48
N GLN A 390 -19.72 -8.28 12.66
CA GLN A 390 -21.10 -7.99 12.23
C GLN A 390 -21.23 -7.89 10.71
N ALA A 391 -20.16 -7.51 10.00
CA ALA A 391 -20.13 -7.42 8.55
C ALA A 391 -19.76 -8.75 7.87
N MET A 392 -19.46 -9.80 8.65
CA MET A 392 -19.06 -11.09 8.11
C MET A 392 -20.21 -11.75 7.34
N PRO A 393 -20.05 -12.01 6.03
CA PRO A 393 -21.08 -12.70 5.26
C PRO A 393 -21.20 -14.16 5.69
N PRO A 394 -22.37 -14.81 5.50
CA PRO A 394 -22.56 -16.23 5.84
C PRO A 394 -21.65 -17.14 5.01
N ASP A 395 -21.39 -16.81 3.76
CA ASP A 395 -20.54 -17.57 2.87
C ASP A 395 -19.12 -17.03 2.81
N ILE A 396 -18.16 -17.90 2.53
CA ILE A 396 -16.76 -17.52 2.28
C ILE A 396 -16.68 -17.03 0.83
N ALA A 397 -16.35 -15.76 0.66
CA ALA A 397 -16.11 -15.18 -0.66
C ALA A 397 -14.89 -15.84 -1.32
N PRO A 398 -14.80 -15.87 -2.66
CA PRO A 398 -13.60 -16.36 -3.35
C PRO A 398 -12.31 -15.79 -2.76
N ILE A 399 -11.31 -16.64 -2.62
CA ILE A 399 -10.02 -16.24 -2.06
C ILE A 399 -9.14 -15.79 -3.23
N GLU A 400 -8.91 -14.49 -3.32
CA GLU A 400 -8.01 -13.88 -4.29
C GLU A 400 -6.68 -13.58 -3.60
N ALA A 401 -5.58 -13.93 -4.24
CA ALA A 401 -4.23 -13.66 -3.72
C ALA A 401 -3.26 -13.43 -4.90
N PRO A 402 -2.18 -12.67 -4.73
CA PRO A 402 -1.15 -12.47 -5.75
C PRO A 402 -0.23 -13.69 -5.93
N PHE A 403 -0.67 -14.84 -5.50
CA PHE A 403 0.01 -16.15 -5.63
C PHE A 403 -1.04 -17.26 -5.72
N PRO A 404 -0.68 -18.46 -6.21
CA PRO A 404 -1.59 -19.60 -6.24
C PRO A 404 -2.09 -19.95 -4.84
N MET A 405 -3.40 -19.78 -4.60
CA MET A 405 -4.08 -20.06 -3.34
C MET A 405 -5.29 -20.97 -3.61
N PRO A 406 -5.41 -22.12 -2.93
CA PRO A 406 -6.58 -22.98 -3.10
C PRO A 406 -7.82 -22.31 -2.52
N GLN A 407 -8.99 -22.58 -3.13
CA GLN A 407 -10.27 -22.16 -2.58
C GLN A 407 -10.64 -23.05 -1.40
N LEU A 408 -10.59 -22.49 -0.20
CA LEU A 408 -10.91 -23.22 1.04
C LEU A 408 -12.43 -23.27 1.24
N ARG A 409 -12.89 -24.38 1.79
CA ARG A 409 -14.31 -24.62 2.12
C ARG A 409 -14.44 -25.12 3.54
N ARG A 410 -15.60 -24.83 4.17
CA ARG A 410 -15.90 -25.40 5.48
C ARG A 410 -15.83 -26.93 5.46
N PRO A 411 -15.32 -27.57 6.52
CA PRO A 411 -15.34 -29.02 6.65
C PRO A 411 -16.76 -29.58 6.49
N ALA A 412 -16.91 -30.58 5.65
CA ALA A 412 -18.20 -31.24 5.43
C ALA A 412 -18.46 -32.30 6.52
N ILE A 413 -18.74 -31.82 7.74
CA ILE A 413 -19.01 -32.70 8.90
C ILE A 413 -20.45 -33.19 8.84
N LYS A 414 -20.61 -34.50 8.68
CA LYS A 414 -21.91 -35.17 8.63
C LYS A 414 -22.15 -35.93 9.90
N GLY A 415 -23.41 -36.03 10.34
CA GLY A 415 -23.76 -36.81 11.52
C GLY A 415 -24.84 -36.13 12.40
N LYS A 416 -25.06 -36.71 13.55
CA LYS A 416 -26.11 -36.24 14.50
C LYS A 416 -25.54 -35.14 15.40
N LYS A 417 -26.44 -34.29 15.91
CA LYS A 417 -26.14 -33.37 16.99
C LYS A 417 -26.21 -34.08 18.33
N MET A 418 -25.18 -33.94 19.17
CA MET A 418 -25.12 -34.42 20.53
C MET A 418 -25.02 -33.23 21.47
N VAL A 419 -26.02 -33.04 22.31
CA VAL A 419 -26.01 -31.95 23.32
C VAL A 419 -25.40 -32.47 24.61
N VAL A 420 -24.35 -31.81 25.09
CA VAL A 420 -23.68 -32.16 26.34
C VAL A 420 -24.53 -31.74 27.54
N LYS A 421 -24.57 -32.58 28.56
CA LYS A 421 -25.20 -32.25 29.84
C LYS A 421 -24.15 -31.79 30.83
N MET A 422 -24.36 -30.64 31.47
CA MET A 422 -23.46 -30.06 32.44
C MET A 422 -23.37 -30.95 33.68
N ASP A 423 -22.17 -31.21 34.14
CA ASP A 423 -21.95 -31.78 35.48
C ASP A 423 -22.15 -30.65 36.52
N LYS A 424 -23.20 -30.78 37.34
CA LYS A 424 -23.54 -29.76 38.36
C LYS A 424 -22.62 -29.74 39.55
N LYS A 425 -21.71 -30.73 39.69
CA LYS A 425 -20.88 -30.92 40.90
C LYS A 425 -19.37 -30.79 40.66
N GLY A 426 -18.91 -30.42 39.47
CA GLY A 426 -17.49 -30.33 39.20
C GLY A 426 -17.11 -30.01 37.79
N MET A 427 -15.95 -30.48 37.37
CA MET A 427 -15.39 -30.27 36.04
C MET A 427 -16.14 -31.05 34.98
N SER A 428 -16.58 -30.38 33.94
CA SER A 428 -17.32 -30.98 32.83
C SER A 428 -16.40 -31.58 31.74
N THR A 429 -15.09 -31.57 31.91
CA THR A 429 -14.10 -32.07 30.95
C THR A 429 -14.44 -33.48 30.49
N ARG A 430 -14.72 -34.40 31.41
CA ARG A 430 -15.02 -35.80 31.09
C ARG A 430 -16.32 -35.91 30.23
N ALA A 431 -17.35 -35.18 30.59
CA ALA A 431 -18.63 -35.19 29.84
C ALA A 431 -18.47 -34.68 28.43
N ILE A 432 -17.73 -33.57 28.24
CA ILE A 432 -17.44 -32.98 26.96
C ILE A 432 -16.56 -33.94 26.14
N GLN A 433 -15.49 -34.45 26.67
CA GLN A 433 -14.58 -35.34 25.97
C GLN A 433 -15.26 -36.65 25.55
N GLN A 434 -16.07 -37.25 26.40
CA GLN A 434 -16.85 -38.45 26.06
C GLN A 434 -17.83 -38.20 24.92
N ALA A 435 -18.47 -37.01 24.85
CA ALA A 435 -19.33 -36.63 23.76
C ALA A 435 -18.55 -36.52 22.43
N ILE A 436 -17.39 -35.87 22.46
CA ILE A 436 -16.48 -35.75 21.29
C ILE A 436 -16.04 -37.13 20.81
N ASP A 437 -15.50 -37.95 21.71
CA ASP A 437 -14.99 -39.29 21.37
C ASP A 437 -16.09 -40.20 20.81
N ARG A 438 -17.30 -40.16 21.38
CA ARG A 438 -18.45 -40.91 20.91
C ARG A 438 -18.89 -40.46 19.52
N THR A 439 -18.99 -39.14 19.31
CA THR A 439 -19.38 -38.55 18.02
C THR A 439 -18.40 -38.92 16.92
N SER A 440 -17.11 -38.81 17.18
CA SER A 440 -16.05 -39.22 16.24
C SER A 440 -16.13 -40.71 15.91
N LYS A 441 -16.26 -41.61 16.92
CA LYS A 441 -16.42 -43.06 16.72
C LYS A 441 -17.67 -43.45 15.91
N GLN A 442 -18.70 -42.61 15.90
CA GLN A 442 -19.92 -42.79 15.11
C GLN A 442 -19.80 -42.26 13.68
N GLY A 443 -18.60 -41.84 13.26
CA GLY A 443 -18.34 -41.32 11.92
C GLY A 443 -18.40 -39.81 11.81
N GLY A 444 -18.69 -39.07 12.89
CA GLY A 444 -18.70 -37.61 12.93
C GLY A 444 -20.05 -37.03 13.37
N GLY A 445 -20.08 -35.72 13.50
CA GLY A 445 -21.26 -34.95 13.89
C GLY A 445 -20.93 -33.69 14.70
N THR A 446 -21.97 -33.05 15.24
CA THR A 446 -21.84 -31.83 16.03
C THR A 446 -22.03 -32.12 17.51
N VAL A 447 -21.07 -31.77 18.34
CA VAL A 447 -21.18 -31.75 19.80
C VAL A 447 -21.52 -30.33 20.23
N VAL A 448 -22.70 -30.15 20.83
CA VAL A 448 -23.22 -28.83 21.24
C VAL A 448 -23.02 -28.64 22.73
N ILE A 449 -22.33 -27.55 23.10
CA ILE A 449 -22.27 -27.07 24.47
C ILE A 449 -23.33 -25.98 24.65
N PRO A 450 -24.39 -26.20 25.42
CA PRO A 450 -25.46 -25.23 25.65
C PRO A 450 -24.97 -23.98 26.42
N ALA A 451 -25.80 -22.95 26.43
CA ALA A 451 -25.62 -21.77 27.27
C ALA A 451 -25.43 -22.16 28.74
N GLY A 452 -24.56 -21.41 29.43
CA GLY A 452 -24.20 -21.63 30.82
C GLY A 452 -22.69 -21.55 31.06
N ARG A 453 -22.32 -21.52 32.35
CA ARG A 453 -20.93 -21.43 32.76
C ARG A 453 -20.37 -22.84 33.05
N TRP A 454 -19.43 -23.28 32.25
CA TRP A 454 -18.83 -24.62 32.28
C TRP A 454 -17.42 -24.57 32.80
N GLN A 455 -17.10 -25.35 33.85
CA GLN A 455 -15.72 -25.52 34.31
C GLN A 455 -15.09 -26.74 33.62
N THR A 456 -13.90 -26.55 33.01
CA THR A 456 -13.23 -27.62 32.25
C THR A 456 -11.70 -27.51 32.31
N GLY A 457 -11.01 -28.64 32.15
CA GLY A 457 -9.60 -28.72 31.76
C GLY A 457 -9.47 -28.87 30.24
N ARG A 458 -8.34 -29.41 29.77
CA ARG A 458 -8.11 -29.58 28.32
C ARG A 458 -9.19 -30.42 27.63
N ILE A 459 -9.69 -29.89 26.50
CA ILE A 459 -10.59 -30.58 25.60
C ILE A 459 -9.83 -30.93 24.33
N GLU A 460 -9.95 -32.18 23.87
CA GLU A 460 -9.29 -32.66 22.67
C GLU A 460 -10.27 -33.00 21.56
N LEU A 461 -10.20 -32.27 20.42
CA LEU A 461 -11.01 -32.51 19.25
C LEU A 461 -10.56 -33.77 18.50
N ARG A 462 -11.53 -34.47 17.89
CA ARG A 462 -11.32 -35.66 17.08
C ARG A 462 -11.79 -35.46 15.65
N SER A 463 -11.29 -36.25 14.72
CA SER A 463 -11.66 -36.15 13.30
C SER A 463 -13.16 -36.22 13.09
N ASN A 464 -13.65 -35.46 12.14
CA ASN A 464 -15.06 -35.34 11.72
C ASN A 464 -16.00 -34.81 12.83
N VAL A 465 -15.48 -34.04 13.80
CA VAL A 465 -16.28 -33.45 14.87
C VAL A 465 -16.29 -31.92 14.80
N GLU A 466 -17.48 -31.38 14.88
CA GLU A 466 -17.73 -29.98 15.19
C GLU A 466 -18.04 -29.82 16.69
N LEU A 467 -17.26 -29.00 17.39
CA LEU A 467 -17.59 -28.52 18.73
C LEU A 467 -18.28 -27.17 18.59
N GLN A 468 -19.60 -27.12 18.86
CA GLN A 468 -20.38 -25.92 18.75
C GLN A 468 -20.67 -25.32 20.13
N LEU A 469 -20.19 -24.10 20.37
CA LEU A 469 -20.47 -23.34 21.60
C LEU A 469 -21.71 -22.46 21.36
N SER A 470 -22.82 -22.78 22.00
CA SER A 470 -24.05 -22.00 21.87
C SER A 470 -23.86 -20.56 22.36
N GLU A 471 -24.65 -19.64 21.89
CA GLU A 471 -24.71 -18.30 22.45
C GLU A 471 -25.03 -18.36 23.94
N GLY A 472 -24.27 -17.58 24.76
CA GLY A 472 -24.33 -17.65 26.23
C GLY A 472 -23.60 -18.84 26.87
N CYS A 473 -22.89 -19.66 26.08
CA CYS A 473 -21.94 -20.65 26.60
C CYS A 473 -20.62 -19.98 27.01
N GLU A 474 -20.17 -20.24 28.23
CA GLU A 474 -18.85 -19.83 28.73
C GLU A 474 -18.06 -21.06 29.19
N LEU A 475 -16.98 -21.43 28.48
CA LEU A 475 -16.03 -22.46 28.91
C LEU A 475 -14.92 -21.82 29.73
N HIS A 476 -14.98 -21.97 31.05
CA HIS A 476 -13.94 -21.53 31.99
C HIS A 476 -12.92 -22.62 32.15
N PHE A 477 -11.71 -22.38 31.69
CA PHE A 477 -10.61 -23.34 31.79
C PHE A 477 -9.91 -23.26 33.13
N SER A 478 -9.55 -24.46 33.68
CA SER A 478 -8.83 -24.58 34.91
C SER A 478 -7.42 -24.01 34.83
N GLY A 479 -6.95 -23.38 35.90
CA GLY A 479 -5.56 -22.96 36.06
C GLY A 479 -4.66 -23.99 36.75
N GLN A 480 -5.10 -25.24 36.92
CA GLN A 480 -4.38 -26.31 37.62
C GLN A 480 -3.66 -27.22 36.63
N ILE A 481 -2.37 -27.49 36.86
CA ILE A 481 -1.53 -28.34 36.01
C ILE A 481 -2.16 -29.73 35.83
N LYS A 482 -2.68 -30.33 36.89
CA LYS A 482 -3.27 -31.69 36.89
C LYS A 482 -4.40 -31.87 35.89
N ASP A 483 -5.15 -30.78 35.52
CA ASP A 483 -6.31 -30.83 34.65
C ASP A 483 -5.90 -30.82 33.14
N TYR A 484 -4.59 -30.77 32.88
CA TYR A 484 -3.97 -30.84 31.55
C TYR A 484 -3.09 -32.06 31.36
N LEU A 485 -3.00 -32.93 32.37
CA LEU A 485 -2.22 -34.18 32.27
C LEU A 485 -3.07 -35.32 31.66
N PRO A 486 -2.42 -36.27 30.98
CA PRO A 486 -1.00 -36.31 30.62
C PRO A 486 -0.61 -35.19 29.66
N VAL A 487 0.67 -34.84 29.62
CA VAL A 487 1.20 -33.87 28.62
C VAL A 487 1.01 -34.36 27.19
N VAL A 488 0.99 -33.43 26.26
CA VAL A 488 0.78 -33.67 24.84
C VAL A 488 1.88 -33.04 24.02
N PHE A 489 2.11 -33.58 22.83
CA PHE A 489 3.01 -32.99 21.85
C PHE A 489 2.53 -31.59 21.45
N THR A 490 3.40 -30.61 21.52
CA THR A 490 3.14 -29.21 21.17
C THR A 490 4.43 -28.52 20.75
N ARG A 491 4.36 -27.25 20.44
CA ARG A 491 5.53 -26.37 20.25
C ARG A 491 5.41 -25.20 21.20
N ASP A 492 6.52 -24.73 21.70
CA ASP A 492 6.61 -23.44 22.38
C ASP A 492 7.65 -22.59 21.68
N GLU A 493 7.29 -21.39 21.29
CA GLU A 493 8.11 -20.46 20.47
C GLU A 493 8.87 -21.19 19.34
N GLY A 494 8.21 -22.08 18.63
CA GLY A 494 8.77 -22.77 17.46
C GLY A 494 9.64 -24.00 17.78
N ILE A 495 9.76 -24.43 19.03
CA ILE A 495 10.52 -25.60 19.47
C ILE A 495 9.55 -26.72 19.91
N GLU A 496 9.78 -27.94 19.43
CA GLU A 496 8.93 -29.11 19.72
C GLU A 496 9.19 -29.67 21.15
N ILE A 497 8.11 -29.85 21.90
CA ILE A 497 8.12 -30.36 23.28
C ILE A 497 6.84 -31.17 23.58
N ASN A 498 6.79 -31.81 24.74
CA ASN A 498 5.58 -32.35 25.34
C ASN A 498 5.26 -31.56 26.61
N SER A 499 4.14 -30.86 26.67
CA SER A 499 3.71 -30.06 27.79
C SER A 499 2.17 -29.92 27.84
N LEU A 500 1.64 -28.89 28.50
CA LEU A 500 0.20 -28.74 28.74
C LEU A 500 -0.63 -28.57 27.46
N GLY A 501 -0.02 -28.16 26.31
CA GLY A 501 -0.65 -28.05 25.02
C GLY A 501 -1.54 -26.82 24.89
N ALA A 502 -2.86 -27.01 24.88
CA ALA A 502 -3.84 -25.92 24.73
C ALA A 502 -5.12 -26.23 25.53
N PHE A 503 -5.96 -25.21 25.74
CA PHE A 503 -7.29 -25.38 26.30
C PHE A 503 -8.16 -26.26 25.40
N ILE A 504 -8.23 -25.87 24.09
CA ILE A 504 -8.83 -26.72 23.05
C ILE A 504 -7.70 -27.16 22.12
N TYR A 505 -7.46 -28.44 22.11
CA TYR A 505 -6.35 -29.10 21.46
C TYR A 505 -6.84 -30.09 20.40
N ALA A 506 -6.06 -30.33 19.37
CA ALA A 506 -6.21 -31.45 18.43
C ALA A 506 -4.86 -31.86 17.90
N ASN A 507 -4.63 -33.14 17.66
CA ASN A 507 -3.41 -33.63 17.01
C ASN A 507 -3.73 -34.68 15.95
N GLY A 508 -3.32 -34.43 14.71
CA GLY A 508 -3.49 -35.33 13.59
C GLY A 508 -4.96 -35.54 13.14
N ALA A 509 -5.86 -34.64 13.54
CA ALA A 509 -7.28 -34.73 13.20
C ALA A 509 -7.58 -34.10 11.82
N GLU A 510 -8.59 -34.66 11.14
CA GLU A 510 -9.06 -34.15 9.86
C GLU A 510 -10.54 -33.78 9.94
N ASN A 511 -10.96 -32.73 9.22
CA ASN A 511 -12.34 -32.23 9.20
C ASN A 511 -12.83 -31.90 10.60
N ILE A 512 -12.21 -30.94 11.26
CA ILE A 512 -12.59 -30.47 12.60
C ILE A 512 -13.11 -29.05 12.53
N ALA A 513 -14.08 -28.74 13.41
CA ALA A 513 -14.61 -27.40 13.55
C ALA A 513 -14.82 -27.02 15.01
N LEU A 514 -14.52 -25.77 15.33
CA LEU A 514 -14.88 -25.10 16.58
C LEU A 514 -15.71 -23.87 16.18
N THR A 515 -17.00 -23.89 16.51
CA THR A 515 -17.95 -22.91 15.99
C THR A 515 -18.90 -22.35 17.05
N GLY A 516 -19.69 -21.38 16.68
CA GLY A 516 -20.74 -20.81 17.50
C GLY A 516 -20.43 -19.41 18.02
N ARG A 517 -21.24 -18.94 18.99
CA ARG A 517 -21.12 -17.60 19.60
C ARG A 517 -20.79 -17.64 21.08
N GLY A 518 -20.30 -18.79 21.56
CA GLY A 518 -19.85 -18.95 22.95
C GLY A 518 -18.47 -18.39 23.20
N ARG A 519 -18.06 -18.47 24.45
CA ARG A 519 -16.81 -17.88 24.95
C ARG A 519 -15.89 -18.95 25.52
N ILE A 520 -14.61 -18.82 25.27
CA ILE A 520 -13.51 -19.53 25.93
C ILE A 520 -12.91 -18.54 26.91
N VAL A 521 -12.86 -18.88 28.18
CA VAL A 521 -12.34 -18.00 29.24
C VAL A 521 -11.16 -18.68 29.91
N GLY A 522 -9.99 -18.09 29.77
CA GLY A 522 -8.77 -18.54 30.46
C GLY A 522 -8.82 -18.25 31.95
N PRO A 523 -7.98 -18.92 32.76
CA PRO A 523 -7.84 -18.61 34.19
C PRO A 523 -7.05 -17.29 34.37
N SER A 524 -7.15 -16.71 35.56
CA SER A 524 -6.36 -15.54 35.95
C SER A 524 -4.87 -15.86 36.10
N THR A 525 -4.02 -14.84 36.05
CA THR A 525 -2.54 -14.99 36.15
C THR A 525 -2.04 -15.35 37.57
N ASP A 526 -2.90 -15.42 38.56
CA ASP A 526 -2.59 -15.97 39.89
C ASP A 526 -2.73 -17.49 39.97
N CYS A 527 -3.13 -18.16 38.88
CA CYS A 527 -3.28 -19.60 38.82
C CYS A 527 -1.95 -20.37 38.90
N GLU A 528 -2.03 -21.65 39.32
CA GLU A 528 -0.88 -22.54 39.45
C GLU A 528 -0.01 -22.60 38.18
N ILE A 529 -0.61 -22.77 37.01
CA ILE A 529 0.10 -22.88 35.75
C ILE A 529 0.92 -21.62 35.47
N TYR A 530 0.31 -20.43 35.58
CA TYR A 530 1.01 -19.18 35.28
C TYR A 530 2.10 -18.88 36.32
N GLN A 531 1.84 -19.09 37.59
CA GLN A 531 2.83 -18.86 38.64
C GLN A 531 4.00 -19.84 38.55
N ASN A 532 3.77 -21.11 38.23
CA ASN A 532 4.86 -22.07 37.96
C ASN A 532 5.78 -21.59 36.85
N ASN A 533 5.21 -21.18 35.68
CA ASN A 533 5.99 -20.69 34.55
C ASN A 533 6.80 -19.42 34.92
N LYS A 534 6.19 -18.48 35.64
CA LYS A 534 6.80 -17.21 36.05
C LYS A 534 7.91 -17.42 37.09
N GLU A 535 7.64 -18.16 38.17
CA GLU A 535 8.60 -18.39 39.27
C GLU A 535 9.86 -19.12 38.82
N LYS A 536 9.70 -20.04 37.87
CA LYS A 536 10.82 -20.80 37.29
C LYS A 536 11.50 -20.09 36.14
N ALA A 537 11.04 -18.88 35.76
CA ALA A 537 11.56 -18.10 34.64
C ALA A 537 11.74 -18.96 33.38
N VAL A 538 10.71 -19.76 33.04
CA VAL A 538 10.76 -20.77 31.98
C VAL A 538 11.05 -20.10 30.64
N ASN A 539 12.21 -20.44 30.08
CA ASN A 539 12.65 -19.97 28.76
C ASN A 539 13.06 -21.20 27.93
N ILE A 540 12.34 -21.38 26.80
CA ILE A 540 12.52 -22.55 25.95
C ILE A 540 13.96 -22.70 25.42
N GLU A 541 14.64 -21.59 25.09
CA GLU A 541 16.01 -21.63 24.53
C GLU A 541 17.06 -22.06 25.53
N THR A 542 16.82 -21.83 26.80
CA THR A 542 17.76 -22.23 27.88
C THR A 542 17.49 -23.63 28.44
N ILE A 543 16.24 -24.07 28.39
CA ILE A 543 15.79 -25.34 28.97
C ILE A 543 15.91 -26.48 27.97
N VAL A 544 15.52 -26.27 26.71
CA VAL A 544 15.53 -27.32 25.70
C VAL A 544 16.83 -27.32 24.91
N ARG A 545 17.61 -28.40 25.07
CA ARG A 545 18.79 -28.63 24.24
C ARG A 545 18.36 -29.22 22.88
N PRO A 546 18.84 -28.67 21.77
CA PRO A 546 18.47 -29.16 20.44
C PRO A 546 18.78 -30.63 20.19
N GLU A 547 19.79 -31.17 20.88
CA GLU A 547 20.24 -32.57 20.77
C GLU A 547 19.32 -33.55 21.49
N THR A 548 18.50 -33.08 22.46
CA THR A 548 17.55 -33.93 23.19
C THR A 548 16.44 -34.40 22.24
N PRO A 549 16.17 -35.70 22.13
CA PRO A 549 15.05 -36.21 21.36
C PRO A 549 13.72 -35.62 21.83
N VAL A 550 12.82 -35.28 20.88
CA VAL A 550 11.53 -34.63 21.23
C VAL A 550 10.70 -35.46 22.22
N ALA A 551 10.75 -36.80 22.13
CA ALA A 551 10.04 -37.67 23.03
C ALA A 551 10.52 -37.56 24.50
N GLU A 552 11.73 -37.07 24.72
CA GLU A 552 12.34 -36.89 26.05
C GLU A 552 12.15 -35.46 26.60
N ARG A 553 11.65 -34.54 25.78
CA ARG A 553 11.37 -33.15 26.16
C ARG A 553 10.02 -33.06 26.85
N ILE A 554 9.94 -33.54 28.09
CA ILE A 554 8.71 -33.67 28.91
C ILE A 554 8.68 -32.61 30.00
N PHE A 555 7.65 -31.79 30.01
CA PHE A 555 7.43 -30.69 30.95
C PHE A 555 6.01 -30.80 31.53
N ASP A 556 5.88 -31.61 32.58
CA ASP A 556 4.62 -32.01 33.20
C ASP A 556 4.40 -31.43 34.62
N GLY A 557 5.34 -30.63 35.09
CA GLY A 557 5.29 -30.09 36.45
C GLY A 557 5.71 -31.07 37.55
N GLN A 558 6.11 -32.31 37.22
CA GLN A 558 6.40 -33.38 38.19
C GLN A 558 7.85 -33.83 38.15
N GLN A 559 8.61 -33.60 37.06
CA GLN A 559 10.00 -34.00 36.92
C GLN A 559 10.98 -33.00 37.58
N ASP A 560 12.24 -33.37 37.69
CA ASP A 560 13.35 -32.76 38.48
C ASP A 560 13.36 -31.24 38.69
N GLN A 561 12.81 -30.46 37.77
CA GLN A 561 12.67 -29.01 37.91
C GLN A 561 11.21 -28.55 37.99
N GLY A 562 10.25 -29.41 37.60
CA GLY A 562 8.81 -29.17 37.75
C GLY A 562 8.27 -28.04 36.90
N GLU A 563 8.93 -27.71 35.75
CA GLU A 563 8.44 -26.65 34.84
C GLU A 563 7.28 -27.14 34.01
N VAL A 564 6.41 -26.16 33.65
CA VAL A 564 5.42 -26.30 32.59
C VAL A 564 5.47 -25.11 31.64
N PHE A 565 5.14 -25.37 30.39
CA PHE A 565 4.92 -24.31 29.43
C PHE A 565 3.43 -23.91 29.38
N LEU A 566 3.18 -22.62 29.20
CA LEU A 566 1.82 -22.06 29.21
C LEU A 566 0.98 -22.66 28.08
N PRO A 567 -0.24 -23.13 28.37
CA PRO A 567 -1.13 -23.64 27.32
C PRO A 567 -1.67 -22.51 26.45
N LYS A 568 -1.78 -22.78 25.17
CA LYS A 568 -2.46 -21.92 24.21
C LYS A 568 -3.99 -21.99 24.41
N SER A 569 -4.74 -21.01 23.88
CA SER A 569 -6.20 -21.10 24.01
C SER A 569 -6.77 -22.14 23.03
N VAL A 570 -6.42 -22.08 21.75
CA VAL A 570 -6.86 -23.04 20.72
C VAL A 570 -5.68 -23.43 19.85
N ALA A 571 -5.26 -24.68 19.87
CA ALA A 571 -4.11 -25.15 19.10
C ALA A 571 -4.36 -26.52 18.42
N PRO A 572 -4.86 -26.53 17.18
CA PRO A 572 -4.78 -27.71 16.34
C PRO A 572 -3.34 -27.90 15.84
N ILE A 573 -2.83 -29.11 15.94
CA ILE A 573 -1.50 -29.49 15.47
C ILE A 573 -1.57 -30.69 14.53
N ASN A 574 -0.80 -30.71 13.43
CA ASN A 574 -0.82 -31.74 12.40
C ASN A 574 -2.22 -31.99 11.79
N CYS A 575 -3.12 -31.02 11.85
CA CYS A 575 -4.52 -31.18 11.42
C CYS A 575 -4.73 -30.77 9.97
N LYS A 576 -5.78 -31.31 9.34
CA LYS A 576 -6.21 -30.92 8.00
C LYS A 576 -7.68 -30.51 8.00
N ASN A 577 -8.00 -29.50 7.15
CA ASN A 577 -9.33 -29.00 6.97
C ASN A 577 -9.96 -28.59 8.31
N VAL A 578 -9.47 -27.47 8.85
CA VAL A 578 -9.80 -26.93 10.18
C VAL A 578 -10.63 -25.67 10.02
N LEU A 579 -11.73 -25.56 10.77
CA LEU A 579 -12.56 -24.36 10.87
C LEU A 579 -12.61 -23.86 12.32
N ILE A 580 -12.33 -22.58 12.53
CA ILE A 580 -12.59 -21.87 13.79
C ILE A 580 -13.44 -20.65 13.45
N GLU A 581 -14.70 -20.63 13.90
CA GLU A 581 -15.65 -19.61 13.46
C GLU A 581 -16.54 -19.08 14.58
N GLY A 582 -16.57 -17.74 14.73
CA GLY A 582 -17.58 -17.00 15.50
C GLY A 582 -17.39 -16.95 17.00
N ILE A 583 -16.41 -17.67 17.56
CA ILE A 583 -16.16 -17.75 19.00
C ILE A 583 -15.45 -16.51 19.53
N THR A 584 -15.58 -16.29 20.84
CA THR A 584 -14.81 -15.29 21.60
C THR A 584 -13.82 -15.97 22.53
N ILE A 585 -12.61 -15.46 22.61
CA ILE A 585 -11.57 -15.90 23.56
C ILE A 585 -11.25 -14.74 24.49
N ASP A 586 -11.37 -14.96 25.79
CA ASP A 586 -11.08 -13.99 26.83
C ASP A 586 -9.97 -14.50 27.76
N GLN A 587 -9.07 -13.62 28.14
CA GLN A 587 -8.05 -13.88 29.16
C GLN A 587 -7.16 -15.12 28.85
N GLY A 588 -6.66 -15.25 27.64
CA GLY A 588 -5.68 -16.28 27.33
C GLY A 588 -4.42 -16.14 28.20
N LEU A 589 -3.83 -17.27 28.64
CA LEU A 589 -2.57 -17.26 29.40
C LEU A 589 -1.35 -17.06 28.49
N TYR A 590 -1.49 -17.33 27.22
CA TYR A 590 -0.43 -17.35 26.21
C TYR A 590 -1.03 -17.06 24.83
N TRP A 591 -0.35 -17.42 23.77
CA TRP A 591 -0.86 -17.30 22.40
C TRP A 591 -2.27 -17.88 22.25
N ASN A 592 -3.17 -17.15 21.57
CA ASN A 592 -4.58 -17.52 21.60
C ASN A 592 -4.95 -18.58 20.55
N VAL A 593 -4.88 -18.29 19.26
CA VAL A 593 -5.24 -19.23 18.19
C VAL A 593 -4.01 -19.63 17.40
N VAL A 594 -3.58 -20.88 17.50
CA VAL A 594 -2.27 -21.33 17.02
C VAL A 594 -2.38 -22.61 16.20
N PRO A 595 -2.76 -22.55 14.90
CA PRO A 595 -2.64 -23.71 14.03
C PRO A 595 -1.16 -24.03 13.79
N GLN A 596 -0.75 -25.25 14.18
CA GLN A 596 0.63 -25.73 14.07
C GLN A 596 0.66 -26.90 13.08
N TYR A 597 1.53 -26.87 12.08
CA TYR A 597 1.65 -27.96 11.08
C TYR A 597 0.34 -28.31 10.38
N CYS A 598 -0.60 -27.39 10.26
CA CYS A 598 -1.89 -27.63 9.66
C CYS A 598 -1.92 -27.37 8.14
N ASP A 599 -2.88 -27.94 7.46
CA ASP A 599 -3.14 -27.70 6.03
C ASP A 599 -4.64 -27.47 5.78
N GLY A 600 -4.99 -26.33 5.17
CA GLY A 600 -6.37 -25.94 4.94
C GLY A 600 -7.05 -25.48 6.22
N VAL A 601 -6.74 -24.26 6.68
CA VAL A 601 -7.28 -23.67 7.91
C VAL A 601 -8.11 -22.44 7.60
N ILE A 602 -9.30 -22.36 8.17
CA ILE A 602 -10.19 -21.20 8.08
C ILE A 602 -10.42 -20.67 9.49
N ILE A 603 -10.06 -19.42 9.72
CA ILE A 603 -10.31 -18.70 10.99
C ILE A 603 -11.12 -17.46 10.63
N ARG A 604 -12.38 -17.40 11.05
CA ARG A 604 -13.25 -16.30 10.67
C ARG A 604 -14.20 -15.86 11.77
N GLY A 605 -14.42 -14.55 11.89
CA GLY A 605 -15.34 -13.96 12.89
C GLY A 605 -14.90 -14.25 14.33
N VAL A 606 -13.65 -14.55 14.58
CA VAL A 606 -13.11 -14.81 15.93
C VAL A 606 -12.78 -13.50 16.61
N THR A 607 -13.20 -13.36 17.87
CA THR A 607 -12.83 -12.24 18.74
C THR A 607 -11.87 -12.72 19.82
N VAL A 608 -10.77 -12.00 19.99
CA VAL A 608 -9.81 -12.23 21.08
C VAL A 608 -9.72 -10.99 21.95
N ASN A 609 -9.90 -11.15 23.26
CA ASN A 609 -9.76 -10.13 24.29
C ASN A 609 -8.74 -10.61 25.33
N SER A 610 -7.46 -10.47 25.03
CA SER A 610 -6.36 -10.98 25.86
C SER A 610 -5.31 -9.93 26.14
N PHE A 611 -5.74 -8.69 26.32
CA PHE A 611 -4.86 -7.60 26.75
C PHE A 611 -4.68 -7.64 28.27
N GLY A 612 -3.47 -7.36 28.77
CA GLY A 612 -3.20 -7.22 30.20
C GLY A 612 -1.91 -7.89 30.71
N HIS A 613 -1.34 -8.84 29.98
CA HIS A 613 -0.02 -9.39 30.27
C HIS A 613 0.69 -9.83 28.98
N GLY A 614 2.01 -9.86 28.97
CA GLY A 614 2.82 -10.18 27.79
C GLY A 614 2.61 -11.59 27.24
N ARG A 615 3.03 -11.82 25.97
CA ARG A 615 2.96 -13.10 25.26
C ARG A 615 1.53 -13.59 24.97
N THR A 616 0.55 -12.68 24.93
CA THR A 616 -0.84 -12.98 24.53
C THR A 616 -1.09 -12.58 23.08
N ASP A 617 -0.35 -13.22 22.16
CA ASP A 617 -0.52 -13.05 20.71
C ASP A 617 -1.95 -13.47 20.29
N GLY A 618 -2.47 -12.88 19.23
CA GLY A 618 -3.83 -13.13 18.75
C GLY A 618 -3.96 -14.43 17.97
N ILE A 619 -3.52 -14.42 16.71
CA ILE A 619 -3.54 -15.58 15.81
C ILE A 619 -2.13 -15.81 15.29
N ASP A 620 -1.52 -16.94 15.65
CA ASP A 620 -0.18 -17.34 15.25
C ASP A 620 -0.25 -18.52 14.28
N VAL A 621 -0.08 -18.28 13.01
CA VAL A 621 0.02 -19.34 12.01
C VAL A 621 1.44 -19.91 12.04
N GLU A 622 1.59 -21.12 12.56
CA GLU A 622 2.90 -21.71 12.80
C GLU A 622 3.16 -22.94 11.92
N SER A 623 4.11 -22.84 10.98
CA SER A 623 4.49 -23.90 10.04
C SER A 623 3.29 -24.55 9.35
N SER A 624 2.24 -23.78 9.08
CA SER A 624 0.97 -24.21 8.48
C SER A 624 0.82 -23.60 7.08
N ARG A 625 -0.03 -24.20 6.27
CA ARG A 625 -0.23 -23.74 4.89
C ARG A 625 -1.70 -23.69 4.49
N ASN A 626 -2.00 -22.87 3.46
CA ASN A 626 -3.34 -22.71 2.94
C ASN A 626 -4.29 -22.22 4.03
N VAL A 627 -4.05 -21.02 4.54
CA VAL A 627 -4.76 -20.45 5.68
C VAL A 627 -5.52 -19.20 5.26
N LEU A 628 -6.81 -19.14 5.61
CA LEU A 628 -7.64 -17.96 5.48
C LEU A 628 -8.00 -17.43 6.88
N ILE A 629 -7.70 -16.15 7.12
CA ILE A 629 -8.11 -15.42 8.32
C ILE A 629 -8.98 -14.25 7.86
N GLU A 630 -10.25 -14.21 8.29
CA GLU A 630 -11.15 -13.14 7.86
C GLU A 630 -12.14 -12.71 8.95
N TYR A 631 -12.51 -11.44 8.93
CA TYR A 631 -13.49 -10.84 9.85
C TYR A 631 -13.19 -11.06 11.34
N CYS A 632 -11.93 -11.23 11.71
CA CYS A 632 -11.50 -11.39 13.08
C CYS A 632 -11.24 -10.04 13.76
N SER A 633 -11.44 -9.96 15.07
CA SER A 633 -11.18 -8.78 15.90
C SER A 633 -10.28 -9.15 17.07
N LEU A 634 -9.08 -8.57 17.12
CA LEU A 634 -8.06 -8.93 18.10
C LEU A 634 -7.70 -7.73 18.98
N ASP A 635 -7.71 -7.95 20.29
CA ASP A 635 -7.28 -7.03 21.33
C ASP A 635 -6.29 -7.77 22.24
N CYS A 636 -5.00 -7.59 21.95
CA CYS A 636 -3.91 -8.39 22.49
C CYS A 636 -2.85 -7.52 23.17
N GLN A 637 -1.95 -8.14 23.96
CA GLN A 637 -0.80 -7.44 24.50
C GLN A 637 0.44 -7.57 23.62
N ASP A 638 0.53 -8.64 22.81
CA ASP A 638 1.62 -8.90 21.87
C ASP A 638 1.10 -8.88 20.43
N ASP A 639 1.72 -9.59 19.50
CA ASP A 639 1.43 -9.55 18.07
C ASP A 639 0.00 -10.05 17.73
N CYS A 640 -0.70 -9.40 16.79
CA CYS A 640 -2.08 -9.75 16.46
C CYS A 640 -2.18 -10.89 15.44
N TYR A 641 -1.80 -10.65 14.17
CA TYR A 641 -1.84 -11.64 13.08
C TYR A 641 -0.43 -12.03 12.72
N THR A 642 0.03 -13.17 13.20
CA THR A 642 1.45 -13.52 13.19
C THR A 642 1.74 -14.78 12.38
N MET A 643 2.81 -14.74 11.60
CA MET A 643 3.35 -15.86 10.84
C MET A 643 4.65 -16.34 11.46
N LYS A 644 4.74 -17.62 11.82
CA LYS A 644 5.90 -18.23 12.47
C LYS A 644 6.23 -19.56 11.81
N SER A 645 7.50 -20.00 11.85
CA SER A 645 7.92 -21.26 11.18
C SER A 645 9.06 -21.98 11.89
N GLY A 646 9.12 -21.87 13.21
CA GLY A 646 10.13 -22.53 14.02
C GLY A 646 11.37 -21.72 14.30
N ARG A 647 12.10 -22.10 15.34
CA ARG A 647 13.23 -21.34 15.90
C ARG A 647 14.53 -22.14 15.85
N GLY A 648 15.62 -21.47 15.42
CA GLY A 648 16.98 -21.94 15.50
C GLY A 648 17.20 -23.35 14.93
N LYS A 649 18.06 -24.15 15.55
CA LYS A 649 18.40 -25.51 15.09
C LYS A 649 17.19 -26.44 15.01
N ASP A 650 16.22 -26.32 15.93
CA ASP A 650 15.02 -27.15 15.93
C ASP A 650 14.12 -26.80 14.74
N GLY A 651 13.90 -25.52 14.47
CA GLY A 651 13.15 -25.06 13.29
C GLY A 651 13.83 -25.44 11.96
N LEU A 652 15.17 -25.36 11.89
CA LEU A 652 15.96 -25.81 10.74
C LEU A 652 15.90 -27.32 10.53
N ARG A 653 15.83 -28.11 11.62
CA ARG A 653 15.63 -29.57 11.56
C ARG A 653 14.27 -29.93 10.94
N VAL A 654 13.22 -29.25 11.37
CA VAL A 654 11.86 -29.49 10.90
C VAL A 654 11.66 -28.96 9.47
N ARG A 655 12.19 -27.79 9.12
CA ARG A 655 12.15 -27.14 7.81
C ARG A 655 10.75 -27.03 7.20
N ARG A 656 9.75 -26.78 8.02
CA ARG A 656 8.36 -26.64 7.54
C ARG A 656 7.96 -25.20 7.53
N PRO A 657 7.69 -24.60 6.34
CA PRO A 657 7.34 -23.20 6.21
C PRO A 657 5.92 -22.91 6.68
N THR A 658 5.66 -21.63 6.94
CA THR A 658 4.31 -21.04 6.89
C THR A 658 4.13 -20.43 5.51
N GLU A 659 3.10 -20.89 4.79
CA GLU A 659 2.91 -20.48 3.40
C GLU A 659 1.45 -20.41 2.95
N ASN A 660 1.17 -19.56 1.96
CA ASN A 660 -0.16 -19.35 1.39
C ASN A 660 -1.17 -18.94 2.46
N VAL A 661 -0.97 -17.76 3.04
CA VAL A 661 -1.85 -17.20 4.08
C VAL A 661 -2.51 -15.93 3.56
N VAL A 662 -3.83 -15.86 3.65
CA VAL A 662 -4.62 -14.65 3.36
C VAL A 662 -5.25 -14.14 4.64
N VAL A 663 -5.00 -12.88 4.98
CA VAL A 663 -5.62 -12.14 6.09
C VAL A 663 -6.44 -11.00 5.48
N ARG A 664 -7.76 -11.00 5.68
CA ARG A 664 -8.62 -9.97 5.08
C ARG A 664 -9.78 -9.57 5.97
N HIS A 665 -10.25 -8.34 5.82
CA HIS A 665 -11.40 -7.78 6.57
C HIS A 665 -11.25 -7.94 8.09
N CYS A 666 -10.04 -7.81 8.59
CA CYS A 666 -9.69 -8.04 9.98
C CYS A 666 -9.40 -6.73 10.73
N LEU A 667 -9.56 -6.78 12.05
CA LEU A 667 -9.36 -5.66 12.96
C LEU A 667 -8.33 -6.05 14.03
N ALA A 668 -7.34 -5.20 14.27
CA ALA A 668 -6.47 -5.23 15.45
C ALA A 668 -6.69 -3.94 16.24
N LEU A 669 -7.08 -4.07 17.52
CA LEU A 669 -7.40 -2.94 18.39
C LEU A 669 -6.19 -2.49 19.21
N ARG A 670 -5.42 -3.44 19.74
CA ARG A 670 -4.16 -3.23 20.47
C ARG A 670 -3.25 -4.42 20.22
N GLY A 671 -1.95 -4.21 20.36
CA GLY A 671 -0.93 -5.23 20.22
C GLY A 671 0.41 -4.66 19.78
N ALA A 672 1.46 -5.47 19.81
CA ALA A 672 2.80 -5.07 19.40
C ALA A 672 2.92 -4.93 17.87
N GLY A 673 2.13 -5.67 17.09
CA GLY A 673 2.08 -5.57 15.65
C GLY A 673 0.74 -6.00 15.06
N GLY A 674 0.29 -5.33 13.99
CA GLY A 674 -0.93 -5.67 13.25
C GLY A 674 -0.72 -6.97 12.47
N ILE A 675 0.04 -6.94 11.38
CA ILE A 675 0.51 -8.12 10.65
C ILE A 675 2.00 -8.34 10.92
N VAL A 676 2.39 -9.53 11.33
CA VAL A 676 3.74 -9.81 11.82
C VAL A 676 4.33 -11.09 11.20
N CYS A 677 5.60 -11.04 10.82
CA CYS A 677 6.39 -12.21 10.43
C CYS A 677 7.57 -12.38 11.40
N GLY A 678 7.59 -13.49 12.11
CA GLY A 678 8.65 -13.86 13.07
C GLY A 678 8.26 -13.62 14.56
N THR A 679 9.26 -13.78 15.46
CA THR A 679 10.71 -14.02 15.27
C THR A 679 11.08 -15.45 14.78
N GLU A 680 10.20 -16.40 14.86
CA GLU A 680 10.39 -17.80 14.50
C GLU A 680 10.29 -17.96 12.98
N VAL A 681 11.42 -17.87 12.24
CA VAL A 681 11.46 -17.89 10.77
C VAL A 681 12.27 -19.04 10.17
N ALA A 682 12.78 -19.95 11.01
CA ALA A 682 13.75 -20.96 10.61
C ALA A 682 13.25 -21.90 9.48
N GLY A 683 11.95 -22.19 9.44
CA GLY A 683 11.33 -23.00 8.37
C GLY A 683 10.98 -22.22 7.09
N GLY A 684 11.10 -20.90 7.10
CA GLY A 684 10.67 -19.99 6.03
C GLY A 684 9.22 -19.53 6.17
N ILE A 685 8.96 -18.30 5.71
CA ILE A 685 7.61 -17.71 5.63
C ILE A 685 7.46 -17.18 4.21
N ARG A 686 6.39 -17.58 3.50
CA ARG A 686 6.22 -17.15 2.11
C ARG A 686 4.76 -17.07 1.68
N ASN A 687 4.48 -16.21 0.69
CA ASN A 687 3.15 -16.03 0.14
C ASN A 687 2.15 -15.61 1.22
N ILE A 688 2.37 -14.45 1.83
CA ILE A 688 1.49 -13.84 2.82
C ILE A 688 0.80 -12.64 2.19
N TYR A 689 -0.52 -12.62 2.21
CA TYR A 689 -1.33 -11.53 1.66
C TYR A 689 -2.28 -10.98 2.73
N CYS A 690 -2.06 -9.74 3.16
CA CYS A 690 -2.91 -9.05 4.11
C CYS A 690 -3.57 -7.85 3.43
N HIS A 691 -4.91 -7.82 3.39
CA HIS A 691 -5.62 -6.73 2.73
C HIS A 691 -6.96 -6.40 3.35
N ASN A 692 -7.45 -5.18 3.11
CA ASN A 692 -8.73 -4.68 3.62
C ASN A 692 -8.84 -4.83 5.15
N CYS A 693 -7.78 -4.50 5.89
CA CYS A 693 -7.72 -4.61 7.34
C CYS A 693 -7.57 -3.23 8.01
N VAL A 694 -7.97 -3.17 9.27
CA VAL A 694 -7.81 -1.98 10.12
C VAL A 694 -6.98 -2.35 11.34
N PHE A 695 -5.87 -1.65 11.56
CA PHE A 695 -5.02 -1.78 12.74
C PHE A 695 -5.08 -0.47 13.53
N ASP A 696 -5.83 -0.47 14.63
CA ASP A 696 -6.22 0.74 15.37
C ASP A 696 -5.67 0.67 16.80
N GLY A 697 -4.46 1.17 17.00
CA GLY A 697 -3.78 1.22 18.30
C GLY A 697 -2.75 0.10 18.54
N THR A 698 -2.27 -0.57 17.50
CA THR A 698 -1.07 -1.43 17.58
C THR A 698 0.20 -0.58 17.64
N ASP A 699 1.30 -1.11 18.18
CA ASP A 699 2.57 -0.38 18.20
C ASP A 699 3.12 -0.21 16.77
N GLN A 700 2.98 -1.22 15.92
CA GLN A 700 3.36 -1.20 14.50
C GLN A 700 2.27 -1.82 13.63
N ALA A 701 2.03 -1.28 12.44
CA ALA A 701 1.06 -1.86 11.50
C ALA A 701 1.60 -3.15 10.86
N VAL A 702 2.84 -3.10 10.37
CA VAL A 702 3.55 -4.22 9.76
C VAL A 702 4.87 -4.41 10.48
N ARG A 703 5.13 -5.64 10.92
CA ARG A 703 6.34 -5.94 11.70
C ARG A 703 7.04 -7.18 11.16
N VAL A 704 8.32 -7.05 10.81
CA VAL A 704 9.17 -8.17 10.40
C VAL A 704 10.28 -8.33 11.43
N LYS A 705 10.30 -9.50 12.09
CA LYS A 705 11.25 -9.80 13.18
C LYS A 705 12.09 -11.00 12.81
N THR A 706 13.39 -10.82 12.61
CA THR A 706 14.32 -11.93 12.38
C THR A 706 15.75 -11.57 12.75
N LEU A 707 16.60 -12.57 12.89
CA LEU A 707 18.04 -12.46 13.12
C LEU A 707 18.75 -13.50 12.24
N ARG A 708 19.97 -13.20 11.81
CA ARG A 708 20.81 -14.15 11.04
C ARG A 708 20.93 -15.52 11.69
N THR A 709 21.03 -15.56 13.01
CA THR A 709 21.18 -16.78 13.80
C THR A 709 19.92 -17.65 13.87
N ARG A 710 18.76 -17.11 13.49
CA ARG A 710 17.49 -17.87 13.51
C ARG A 710 17.29 -18.73 12.27
N GLY A 711 18.01 -18.47 11.17
CA GLY A 711 17.87 -19.16 9.89
C GLY A 711 16.59 -18.79 9.16
N GLY A 712 16.32 -19.46 8.04
CA GLY A 712 15.13 -19.25 7.20
C GLY A 712 15.12 -17.89 6.48
N GLY A 713 13.93 -17.50 6.02
CA GLY A 713 13.72 -16.26 5.30
C GLY A 713 12.23 -15.93 5.19
N ILE A 714 11.94 -14.72 4.71
CA ILE A 714 10.58 -14.24 4.44
C ILE A 714 10.53 -13.83 2.98
N GLU A 715 9.57 -14.38 2.23
CA GLU A 715 9.41 -14.16 0.81
C GLU A 715 7.95 -13.80 0.50
N ASN A 716 7.73 -12.87 -0.42
CA ASN A 716 6.43 -12.51 -0.95
C ASN A 716 5.40 -12.16 0.15
N LEU A 717 5.72 -11.16 0.97
CA LEU A 717 4.79 -10.52 1.90
C LEU A 717 4.15 -9.32 1.19
N VAL A 718 2.85 -9.40 0.91
CA VAL A 718 2.06 -8.33 0.31
C VAL A 718 1.04 -7.80 1.32
N VAL A 719 1.10 -6.49 1.58
CA VAL A 719 0.19 -5.81 2.50
C VAL A 719 -0.40 -4.60 1.79
N GLU A 720 -1.70 -4.56 1.61
CA GLU A 720 -2.36 -3.47 0.88
C GLU A 720 -3.76 -3.17 1.40
N ARG A 721 -4.27 -1.98 1.10
CA ARG A 721 -5.59 -1.51 1.59
C ARG A 721 -5.72 -1.66 3.11
N ILE A 722 -4.72 -1.17 3.82
CA ILE A 722 -4.67 -1.17 5.27
C ILE A 722 -4.87 0.27 5.78
N ARG A 723 -5.77 0.42 6.74
CA ARG A 723 -5.81 1.60 7.59
C ARG A 723 -5.14 1.28 8.91
N ALA A 724 -4.19 2.10 9.31
CA ALA A 724 -3.49 1.94 10.58
C ALA A 724 -3.46 3.25 11.37
N SER A 725 -3.69 3.14 12.68
CA SER A 725 -3.40 4.17 13.67
C SER A 725 -2.46 3.53 14.68
N VAL A 726 -1.17 3.77 14.52
CA VAL A 726 -0.11 3.17 15.35
C VAL A 726 0.32 4.13 16.44
N LYS A 727 0.99 3.61 17.47
CA LYS A 727 1.39 4.45 18.61
C LYS A 727 2.66 5.27 18.34
N ASP A 728 3.53 4.78 17.44
CA ASP A 728 4.82 5.42 17.10
C ASP A 728 4.99 5.64 15.60
#